data_a999bd991d24df9fb81a2ee3ca259777
#
_entry.id   a999bd991d24df9fb81a2ee3ca259777
#
_cell.length_a   1.000
_cell.length_b   1.000
_cell.length_c   1.000
_cell.angle_alpha   90.00
_cell.angle_beta   90.00
_cell.angle_gamma   90.00
#
_symmetry.space_group_name_H-M   'P 1'
#
loop_
_entity.id
_entity.type
_entity.pdbx_description
1 polymer ?
#
loop_
_entity_poly.entity_id
_entity_poly.type
_entity_poly.pdbx_seq_one_letter_code
_entity_poly.pdbx_strand_id
1 'polypeptide(L)'
;MRNTILLLCLVCTITQAYAWKPQFAGHRGSYRGVENTEEAMMNGINHYGYTGLEIDVKTTKDGEYICWHDDDLSRVGHEVSIPNSNFADIKDLTLTQTRSGVTYTAKILTVDRYLEICKENNVFPIIELKWATGINNNDMSRFPGLYKLIEKHGLVEEARILTSMQKSLEYVRTNFPDLYCQFLCYEVTEARYEWCRQWGIHPSVQTGGLSKSMARKCHDAGMEVACWTVNSLADYQKHGELGCTTMTCDYLLPADMPELAEIDWEALSPTPPLEAVYITPLFNFTEAAGTLPENFPTTLSGSYTQAQQAAFIDGVFYVADYNAKKVVAIDTTGKIFEPGIEYATMRHGICRDDAGNLILHTSADASNPTQITVYKPNDTTEYVINIKLNNNGQANFPTASGDIFSNAGGHMYFFPNKQNFVEVVKIANGQYVSTTSCPVSLTGATAGYVIPIDDNPNHFIYQIRGNGYHLYKNGDKGSYFTSPNGTTAPARNNTVGGALFQLNGHDMFVHTSGAHYKGGWTVRDMTSAELTPMYTQEQLGNGGYNANASVGAFFWWERLDSVTVNLYEYCLGHGIAGWELSAAPHKIRVKEFTLDKKEITIEVGDTVEIQAIITPADAADQEVTWRYSPTNRTSKLSSKGLTATFTSTTEETYTITAKLGDFTAECVVIVETPITGVKSPSLTNGAPQKVLRDGHIVIQNGDKTYSAQGQEL
;
A
#
# COMPACT_ATOMS: atom_id res chain seq x y z
N MET A 1 -18.38 60.74 -13.62
CA MET A 1 -17.04 60.14 -13.60
C MET A 1 -17.08 59.06 -12.50
N ARG A 2 -17.35 57.84 -12.88
CA ARG A 2 -17.54 56.71 -11.97
C ARG A 2 -16.27 55.85 -12.00
N ASN A 3 -15.56 55.77 -10.86
CA ASN A 3 -14.49 54.84 -10.64
C ASN A 3 -15.08 53.46 -10.44
N THR A 4 -14.85 52.55 -11.37
CA THR A 4 -15.14 51.14 -11.23
C THR A 4 -13.88 50.46 -10.68
N ILE A 5 -13.88 50.11 -9.40
CA ILE A 5 -12.87 49.29 -8.77
C ILE A 5 -13.20 47.83 -9.16
N LEU A 6 -12.36 47.23 -9.98
CA LEU A 6 -12.43 45.82 -10.31
C LEU A 6 -11.77 45.04 -9.16
N LEU A 7 -12.58 44.47 -8.28
CA LEU A 7 -12.15 43.59 -7.22
C LEU A 7 -11.86 42.21 -7.85
N LEU A 8 -10.59 41.92 -8.08
CA LEU A 8 -10.16 40.56 -8.50
C LEU A 8 -10.25 39.65 -7.28
N CYS A 9 -11.36 38.92 -7.14
CA CYS A 9 -11.43 37.83 -6.19
C CYS A 9 -10.49 36.73 -6.65
N LEU A 10 -9.38 36.57 -5.93
CA LEU A 10 -8.53 35.39 -5.97
C LEU A 10 -9.35 34.25 -5.34
N VAL A 11 -10.00 33.45 -6.17
CA VAL A 11 -10.64 32.22 -5.72
C VAL A 11 -9.47 31.23 -5.46
N CYS A 12 -8.94 31.24 -4.23
CA CYS A 12 -8.30 30.07 -3.69
C CYS A 12 -9.41 29.02 -3.61
N THR A 13 -9.47 28.12 -4.55
CA THR A 13 -10.17 26.84 -4.38
C THR A 13 -9.42 26.06 -3.30
N ILE A 14 -9.72 26.37 -2.03
CA ILE A 14 -9.55 25.43 -0.97
C ILE A 14 -10.55 24.33 -1.36
N THR A 15 -10.06 23.21 -1.87
CA THR A 15 -10.83 21.98 -1.93
C THR A 15 -11.13 21.65 -0.47
N GLN A 16 -12.29 22.11 0.00
CA GLN A 16 -12.85 21.67 1.26
C GLN A 16 -13.12 20.17 1.06
N ALA A 17 -12.28 19.33 1.59
CA ALA A 17 -12.56 17.91 1.65
C ALA A 17 -13.86 17.75 2.40
N TYR A 18 -14.94 17.38 1.70
CA TYR A 18 -16.22 17.10 2.32
C TYR A 18 -16.08 15.83 3.14
N ALA A 19 -16.04 16.01 4.45
CA ALA A 19 -16.11 14.91 5.37
C ALA A 19 -17.52 14.28 5.34
N TRP A 20 -17.63 12.97 5.37
CA TRP A 20 -18.89 12.26 5.31
C TRP A 20 -18.97 11.13 6.35
N LYS A 21 -20.17 10.65 6.63
CA LYS A 21 -20.40 9.45 7.44
C LYS A 21 -21.41 8.54 6.75
N PRO A 22 -21.20 7.22 6.74
CA PRO A 22 -22.22 6.27 6.32
C PRO A 22 -23.42 6.30 7.27
N GLN A 23 -24.56 5.81 6.79
CA GLN A 23 -25.73 5.55 7.63
C GLN A 23 -25.46 4.31 8.50
N PHE A 24 -25.93 4.35 9.73
CA PHE A 24 -25.81 3.22 10.66
C PHE A 24 -27.16 2.55 10.87
N ALA A 25 -27.20 1.23 10.73
CA ALA A 25 -28.36 0.42 10.99
C ALA A 25 -28.08 -0.60 12.14
N GLY A 26 -29.00 -0.73 13.05
CA GLY A 26 -28.89 -1.70 14.13
C GLY A 26 -29.20 -3.12 13.64
N HIS A 27 -28.20 -4.03 13.67
CA HIS A 27 -28.37 -5.45 13.37
C HIS A 27 -29.32 -6.11 14.37
N ARG A 28 -30.46 -6.61 13.90
CA ARG A 28 -31.53 -7.13 14.73
C ARG A 28 -31.97 -6.16 15.84
N GLY A 29 -31.95 -4.85 15.52
CA GLY A 29 -32.15 -3.75 16.42
C GLY A 29 -30.91 -3.23 17.11
N SER A 30 -30.33 -3.97 18.04
CA SER A 30 -29.06 -3.68 18.70
C SER A 30 -28.61 -4.82 19.60
N TYR A 31 -27.34 -4.74 20.08
CA TYR A 31 -26.81 -5.71 21.04
C TYR A 31 -27.41 -5.58 22.46
N ARG A 32 -28.13 -4.48 22.77
CA ARG A 32 -28.82 -4.25 24.05
C ARG A 32 -30.28 -4.65 23.92
N GLY A 33 -30.63 -5.78 24.50
CA GLY A 33 -31.96 -6.38 24.41
C GLY A 33 -31.91 -7.79 23.83
N VAL A 34 -33.07 -8.45 23.81
CA VAL A 34 -33.26 -9.67 23.01
C VAL A 34 -33.35 -9.25 21.55
N GLU A 35 -32.58 -9.89 20.68
CA GLU A 35 -32.57 -9.57 19.26
C GLU A 35 -33.94 -9.60 18.61
N ASN A 36 -34.17 -8.78 17.58
CA ASN A 36 -35.45 -8.75 16.85
C ASN A 36 -36.68 -8.43 17.74
N THR A 37 -36.51 -7.66 18.81
CA THR A 37 -37.59 -7.26 19.71
C THR A 37 -37.68 -5.73 19.85
N GLU A 38 -38.82 -5.24 20.33
CA GLU A 38 -39.05 -3.80 20.52
C GLU A 38 -37.99 -3.17 21.42
N GLU A 39 -37.57 -3.84 22.49
CA GLU A 39 -36.50 -3.36 23.37
C GLU A 39 -35.20 -3.15 22.62
N ALA A 40 -34.79 -4.13 21.80
CA ALA A 40 -33.56 -4.01 21.00
C ALA A 40 -33.64 -2.87 19.97
N MET A 41 -34.82 -2.67 19.34
CA MET A 41 -35.08 -1.57 18.41
C MET A 41 -34.96 -0.22 19.12
N MET A 42 -35.65 -0.05 20.24
CA MET A 42 -35.62 1.20 21.00
C MET A 42 -34.25 1.51 21.58
N ASN A 43 -33.45 0.51 21.97
CA ASN A 43 -32.06 0.70 22.36
C ASN A 43 -31.19 1.08 21.15
N GLY A 44 -31.44 0.52 19.97
CA GLY A 44 -30.77 0.93 18.71
C GLY A 44 -30.95 2.42 18.45
N ILE A 45 -32.17 2.94 18.63
CA ILE A 45 -32.50 4.34 18.44
C ILE A 45 -31.95 5.20 19.57
N ASN A 46 -32.38 4.91 20.82
CA ASN A 46 -32.18 5.85 21.94
C ASN A 46 -30.79 5.76 22.58
N HIS A 47 -30.16 4.59 22.55
CA HIS A 47 -28.84 4.41 23.16
C HIS A 47 -27.71 4.52 22.13
N TYR A 48 -27.88 3.88 20.95
CA TYR A 48 -26.84 3.91 19.93
C TYR A 48 -27.00 5.06 18.94
N GLY A 49 -28.21 5.57 18.72
CA GLY A 49 -28.46 6.64 17.75
C GLY A 49 -28.45 6.15 16.30
N TYR A 50 -28.83 4.91 16.05
CA TYR A 50 -28.95 4.36 14.71
C TYR A 50 -30.07 5.05 13.93
N THR A 51 -29.78 5.33 12.66
CA THR A 51 -30.73 5.95 11.71
C THR A 51 -31.50 4.91 10.89
N GLY A 52 -31.12 3.64 10.98
CA GLY A 52 -31.80 2.49 10.41
C GLY A 52 -31.88 1.35 11.41
N LEU A 53 -32.85 0.48 11.21
CA LEU A 53 -32.99 -0.75 11.99
C LEU A 53 -33.13 -1.94 11.05
N GLU A 54 -32.40 -3.01 11.32
CA GLU A 54 -32.50 -4.25 10.57
C GLU A 54 -33.23 -5.30 11.39
N ILE A 55 -34.08 -6.07 10.71
CA ILE A 55 -34.81 -7.23 11.27
C ILE A 55 -34.74 -8.43 10.33
N ASP A 56 -34.84 -9.61 10.91
CA ASP A 56 -35.12 -10.87 10.21
C ASP A 56 -36.61 -11.16 10.20
N VAL A 57 -37.19 -11.51 9.06
CA VAL A 57 -38.61 -11.83 8.95
C VAL A 57 -38.88 -13.32 8.83
N LYS A 58 -39.73 -13.82 9.68
CA LYS A 58 -40.34 -15.16 9.62
C LYS A 58 -41.86 -15.05 9.53
N THR A 59 -42.51 -16.14 9.08
CA THR A 59 -43.96 -16.25 9.03
C THR A 59 -44.45 -17.39 9.90
N THR A 60 -45.46 -17.13 10.68
CA THR A 60 -46.16 -18.16 11.49
C THR A 60 -47.04 -19.06 10.61
N LYS A 61 -47.55 -20.14 11.17
CA LYS A 61 -48.45 -21.06 10.47
C LYS A 61 -49.69 -20.35 9.90
N ASP A 62 -50.31 -19.48 10.70
CA ASP A 62 -51.49 -18.70 10.35
C ASP A 62 -51.16 -17.45 9.51
N GLY A 63 -49.85 -17.17 9.22
CA GLY A 63 -49.42 -16.17 8.26
C GLY A 63 -49.08 -14.82 8.83
N GLU A 64 -48.95 -14.69 10.16
CA GLU A 64 -48.43 -13.47 10.77
C GLU A 64 -46.95 -13.30 10.50
N TYR A 65 -46.51 -12.05 10.25
CA TYR A 65 -45.08 -11.70 10.04
C TYR A 65 -44.47 -11.29 11.37
N ILE A 66 -43.48 -12.03 11.82
CA ILE A 66 -42.76 -11.75 13.08
C ILE A 66 -41.26 -11.49 12.81
N CYS A 67 -40.68 -10.74 13.73
CA CYS A 67 -39.22 -10.45 13.70
C CYS A 67 -38.48 -11.56 14.45
N TRP A 68 -37.82 -12.46 13.72
CA TRP A 68 -36.99 -13.52 14.30
C TRP A 68 -36.10 -14.16 13.26
N HIS A 69 -34.88 -14.58 13.68
CA HIS A 69 -33.88 -15.12 12.76
C HIS A 69 -34.08 -16.62 12.45
N ASP A 70 -34.24 -17.46 13.49
CA ASP A 70 -34.24 -18.91 13.36
C ASP A 70 -35.65 -19.46 13.07
N ASP A 71 -35.75 -20.74 12.73
CA ASP A 71 -37.06 -21.40 12.52
C ASP A 71 -37.77 -21.78 13.83
N ASP A 72 -37.09 -21.66 14.96
CA ASP A 72 -37.58 -21.95 16.28
C ASP A 72 -37.14 -20.92 17.34
N LEU A 73 -37.65 -21.04 18.54
CA LEU A 73 -37.37 -20.17 19.69
C LEU A 73 -36.45 -20.83 20.73
N SER A 74 -35.77 -21.93 20.40
CA SER A 74 -34.93 -22.70 21.33
C SER A 74 -33.81 -21.86 21.96
N ARG A 75 -33.20 -20.98 21.17
CA ARG A 75 -32.12 -20.09 21.62
C ARG A 75 -32.56 -19.06 22.69
N VAL A 76 -33.85 -18.84 22.86
CA VAL A 76 -34.42 -17.89 23.82
C VAL A 76 -35.31 -18.57 24.86
N GLY A 77 -35.15 -19.88 25.01
CA GLY A 77 -35.73 -20.66 26.10
C GLY A 77 -37.04 -21.40 25.79
N HIS A 78 -37.43 -21.53 24.52
CA HIS A 78 -38.66 -22.19 24.13
C HIS A 78 -38.46 -23.17 22.98
N GLU A 79 -38.74 -24.46 23.17
CA GLU A 79 -38.70 -25.50 22.13
C GLU A 79 -39.96 -25.42 21.25
N VAL A 80 -40.07 -24.33 20.47
CA VAL A 80 -41.26 -24.00 19.67
C VAL A 80 -40.86 -23.68 18.25
N SER A 81 -41.43 -24.38 17.26
CA SER A 81 -41.24 -24.14 15.84
C SER A 81 -42.19 -23.06 15.34
N ILE A 82 -41.65 -21.95 14.84
CA ILE A 82 -42.39 -20.79 14.32
C ILE A 82 -43.33 -21.17 13.15
N PRO A 83 -42.86 -21.83 12.08
CA PRO A 83 -43.71 -22.17 10.94
C PRO A 83 -44.83 -23.17 11.26
N ASN A 84 -44.75 -23.86 12.41
CA ASN A 84 -45.75 -24.82 12.86
C ASN A 84 -46.70 -24.27 13.94
N SER A 85 -46.48 -23.05 14.42
CA SER A 85 -47.27 -22.42 15.48
C SER A 85 -48.10 -21.27 14.94
N ASN A 86 -49.35 -21.11 15.46
CA ASN A 86 -50.11 -19.90 15.22
C ASN A 86 -49.54 -18.75 16.07
N PHE A 87 -49.68 -17.53 15.63
CA PHE A 87 -49.16 -16.37 16.36
C PHE A 87 -49.77 -16.26 17.77
N ALA A 88 -51.07 -16.54 17.89
CA ALA A 88 -51.76 -16.52 19.19
C ALA A 88 -51.14 -17.46 20.25
N ASP A 89 -50.49 -18.55 19.81
CA ASP A 89 -49.88 -19.55 20.71
C ASP A 89 -48.51 -19.13 21.22
N ILE A 90 -47.83 -18.19 20.51
CA ILE A 90 -46.42 -17.82 20.78
C ILE A 90 -46.24 -16.37 21.20
N LYS A 91 -47.14 -15.46 20.88
CA LYS A 91 -47.02 -14.00 21.13
C LYS A 91 -46.73 -13.60 22.56
N ASP A 92 -47.23 -14.39 23.53
CA ASP A 92 -47.11 -14.10 24.96
C ASP A 92 -45.90 -14.81 25.60
N LEU A 93 -45.11 -15.56 24.85
CA LEU A 93 -43.89 -16.19 25.35
C LEU A 93 -42.88 -15.11 25.78
N THR A 94 -42.17 -15.37 26.87
CA THR A 94 -41.11 -14.48 27.34
C THR A 94 -39.77 -14.99 26.80
N LEU A 95 -39.26 -14.29 25.80
CA LEU A 95 -37.95 -14.56 25.22
C LEU A 95 -36.87 -14.12 26.21
N THR A 96 -35.83 -14.94 26.41
CA THR A 96 -34.73 -14.63 27.32
C THR A 96 -33.39 -14.80 26.60
N GLN A 97 -32.55 -13.76 26.63
CA GLN A 97 -31.22 -13.80 26.02
C GLN A 97 -30.20 -13.12 26.93
N THR A 98 -29.04 -13.75 27.13
CA THR A 98 -27.93 -13.17 27.89
C THR A 98 -26.83 -12.68 26.93
N ARG A 99 -26.46 -11.40 27.04
CA ARG A 99 -25.42 -10.76 26.24
C ARG A 99 -24.46 -9.97 27.14
N SER A 100 -23.16 -10.23 27.03
CA SER A 100 -22.13 -9.60 27.87
C SER A 100 -22.44 -9.65 29.37
N GLY A 101 -23.00 -10.78 29.85
CA GLY A 101 -23.36 -10.99 31.27
C GLY A 101 -24.65 -10.32 31.74
N VAL A 102 -25.37 -9.63 30.88
CA VAL A 102 -26.67 -9.03 31.14
C VAL A 102 -27.76 -9.90 30.54
N THR A 103 -28.76 -10.27 31.35
CA THR A 103 -29.94 -11.03 30.88
C THR A 103 -31.07 -10.09 30.56
N TYR A 104 -31.55 -10.20 29.32
CA TYR A 104 -32.71 -9.45 28.82
C TYR A 104 -33.91 -10.35 28.64
N THR A 105 -35.10 -9.79 28.77
CA THR A 105 -36.35 -10.49 28.50
C THR A 105 -37.25 -9.60 27.65
N ALA A 106 -37.97 -10.19 26.69
CA ALA A 106 -38.85 -9.45 25.79
C ALA A 106 -40.01 -10.35 25.30
N LYS A 107 -40.88 -9.78 24.50
CA LYS A 107 -41.93 -10.48 23.74
C LYS A 107 -41.57 -10.52 22.27
N ILE A 108 -42.22 -11.42 21.52
CA ILE A 108 -42.11 -11.47 20.07
C ILE A 108 -42.64 -10.16 19.48
N LEU A 109 -41.85 -9.57 18.59
CA LEU A 109 -42.20 -8.36 17.85
C LEU A 109 -42.82 -8.77 16.51
N THR A 110 -43.98 -8.19 16.15
CA THR A 110 -44.51 -8.30 14.78
C THR A 110 -43.86 -7.30 13.84
N VAL A 111 -43.83 -7.63 12.54
CA VAL A 111 -43.34 -6.68 11.52
C VAL A 111 -44.22 -5.43 11.46
N ASP A 112 -45.53 -5.55 11.70
CA ASP A 112 -46.45 -4.39 11.75
C ASP A 112 -46.01 -3.39 12.85
N ARG A 113 -45.72 -3.86 14.06
CA ARG A 113 -45.23 -3.01 15.16
C ARG A 113 -43.82 -2.47 14.90
N TYR A 114 -42.95 -3.27 14.30
CA TYR A 114 -41.62 -2.80 13.90
C TYR A 114 -41.68 -1.62 12.91
N LEU A 115 -42.54 -1.73 11.88
CA LEU A 115 -42.74 -0.63 10.92
C LEU A 115 -43.32 0.61 11.57
N GLU A 116 -44.24 0.43 12.53
CA GLU A 116 -44.74 1.55 13.34
C GLU A 116 -43.62 2.23 14.13
N ILE A 117 -42.74 1.48 14.80
CA ILE A 117 -41.55 2.02 15.50
C ILE A 117 -40.66 2.79 14.54
N CYS A 118 -40.37 2.25 13.34
CA CYS A 118 -39.57 2.95 12.34
C CYS A 118 -40.20 4.29 11.95
N LYS A 119 -41.52 4.31 11.72
CA LYS A 119 -42.25 5.52 11.35
C LYS A 119 -42.26 6.57 12.46
N GLU A 120 -42.60 6.13 13.70
CA GLU A 120 -42.66 7.01 14.88
C GLU A 120 -41.30 7.70 15.17
N ASN A 121 -40.17 7.02 14.87
CA ASN A 121 -38.84 7.50 15.19
C ASN A 121 -38.05 8.01 13.99
N ASN A 122 -38.66 8.05 12.80
CA ASN A 122 -38.02 8.52 11.55
C ASN A 122 -36.70 7.78 11.25
N VAL A 123 -36.73 6.46 11.37
CA VAL A 123 -35.61 5.57 11.02
C VAL A 123 -36.00 4.66 9.86
N PHE A 124 -35.08 4.37 8.94
CA PHE A 124 -35.40 3.53 7.78
C PHE A 124 -35.37 2.04 8.16
N PRO A 125 -36.35 1.24 7.66
CA PRO A 125 -36.40 -0.19 7.92
C PRO A 125 -35.53 -0.96 6.92
N ILE A 126 -34.74 -1.93 7.42
CA ILE A 126 -34.10 -2.99 6.65
C ILE A 126 -34.77 -4.29 7.03
N ILE A 127 -35.36 -4.97 6.04
CA ILE A 127 -36.22 -6.13 6.21
C ILE A 127 -35.56 -7.33 5.54
N GLU A 128 -34.85 -8.15 6.33
CA GLU A 128 -34.22 -9.35 5.79
C GLU A 128 -35.23 -10.48 5.65
N LEU A 129 -35.46 -10.93 4.44
CA LEU A 129 -36.26 -12.11 4.17
C LEU A 129 -35.45 -13.36 4.48
N LYS A 130 -35.80 -14.06 5.53
CA LYS A 130 -35.25 -15.38 5.83
C LYS A 130 -36.01 -16.47 5.07
N TRP A 131 -35.45 -17.66 5.00
CA TRP A 131 -36.18 -18.80 4.43
C TRP A 131 -37.42 -19.10 5.29
N ALA A 132 -38.59 -18.65 4.85
CA ALA A 132 -39.84 -18.80 5.53
C ALA A 132 -41.01 -19.09 4.55
N THR A 133 -42.09 -19.62 5.02
CA THR A 133 -43.26 -19.96 4.21
C THR A 133 -43.83 -18.72 3.53
N GLY A 134 -43.92 -18.75 2.21
CA GLY A 134 -44.49 -17.68 1.40
C GLY A 134 -43.58 -16.46 1.18
N ILE A 135 -42.34 -16.47 1.63
CA ILE A 135 -41.33 -15.41 1.40
C ILE A 135 -39.94 -15.99 1.17
N ASN A 136 -39.81 -16.99 0.29
CA ASN A 136 -38.53 -17.62 -0.03
C ASN A 136 -38.38 -17.87 -1.54
N ASN A 137 -37.22 -18.32 -1.99
CA ASN A 137 -36.89 -18.55 -3.41
C ASN A 137 -37.87 -19.41 -4.20
N ASN A 138 -38.68 -20.26 -3.52
CA ASN A 138 -39.62 -21.16 -4.17
C ASN A 138 -41.06 -20.69 -4.04
N ASP A 139 -41.35 -19.81 -3.11
CA ASP A 139 -42.69 -19.34 -2.80
C ASP A 139 -42.65 -17.90 -2.26
N MET A 140 -43.23 -16.98 -2.99
CA MET A 140 -43.39 -15.57 -2.61
C MET A 140 -44.85 -15.16 -2.43
N SER A 141 -45.74 -16.13 -2.22
CA SER A 141 -47.18 -15.92 -2.16
C SER A 141 -47.65 -15.00 -1.01
N ARG A 142 -46.88 -14.91 0.06
CA ARG A 142 -47.15 -13.99 1.19
C ARG A 142 -46.47 -12.62 1.05
N PHE A 143 -45.53 -12.43 0.18
CA PHE A 143 -44.81 -11.15 0.04
C PHE A 143 -45.75 -9.95 -0.23
N PRO A 144 -46.84 -10.07 -1.04
CA PRO A 144 -47.82 -8.98 -1.21
C PRO A 144 -48.45 -8.51 0.11
N GLY A 145 -48.60 -9.40 1.07
CA GLY A 145 -49.09 -9.04 2.43
C GLY A 145 -48.05 -8.20 3.21
N LEU A 146 -46.81 -8.60 3.13
CA LEU A 146 -45.70 -7.84 3.73
C LEU A 146 -45.57 -6.44 3.08
N TYR A 147 -45.66 -6.35 1.75
CA TYR A 147 -45.66 -5.07 1.03
C TYR A 147 -46.78 -4.14 1.52
N LYS A 148 -48.03 -4.68 1.72
CA LYS A 148 -49.16 -3.89 2.25
C LYS A 148 -48.92 -3.37 3.67
N LEU A 149 -48.15 -4.06 4.49
CA LEU A 149 -47.76 -3.53 5.81
C LEU A 149 -46.79 -2.35 5.64
N ILE A 150 -45.81 -2.45 4.73
CA ILE A 150 -44.87 -1.36 4.43
C ILE A 150 -45.62 -0.14 3.87
N GLU A 151 -46.56 -0.38 2.94
CA GLU A 151 -47.39 0.67 2.35
C GLU A 151 -48.33 1.32 3.40
N LYS A 152 -48.97 0.52 4.30
CA LYS A 152 -49.80 1.01 5.39
C LYS A 152 -49.13 2.03 6.28
N HIS A 153 -47.81 1.82 6.54
CA HIS A 153 -47.02 2.74 7.36
C HIS A 153 -46.39 3.90 6.52
N GLY A 154 -46.58 3.91 5.20
CA GLY A 154 -46.01 4.92 4.30
C GLY A 154 -44.49 4.90 4.27
N LEU A 155 -43.89 3.70 4.26
CA LEU A 155 -42.44 3.48 4.31
C LEU A 155 -41.89 2.84 3.03
N VAL A 156 -42.62 2.88 1.91
CA VAL A 156 -42.22 2.22 0.67
C VAL A 156 -40.89 2.75 0.13
N GLU A 157 -40.68 4.07 0.19
CA GLU A 157 -39.47 4.71 -0.31
C GLU A 157 -38.25 4.49 0.61
N GLU A 158 -38.49 4.33 1.92
CA GLU A 158 -37.44 4.16 2.93
C GLU A 158 -37.07 2.69 3.18
N ALA A 159 -38.00 1.75 2.90
CA ALA A 159 -37.82 0.34 3.19
C ALA A 159 -36.79 -0.33 2.27
N ARG A 160 -35.90 -1.09 2.88
CA ARG A 160 -34.88 -1.87 2.17
C ARG A 160 -35.16 -3.35 2.36
N ILE A 161 -35.39 -4.05 1.27
CA ILE A 161 -35.59 -5.51 1.27
C ILE A 161 -34.24 -6.18 1.09
N LEU A 162 -33.82 -6.92 2.10
CA LEU A 162 -32.54 -7.60 2.17
C LEU A 162 -32.71 -9.11 2.12
N THR A 163 -31.95 -9.84 1.32
CA THR A 163 -31.85 -11.31 1.40
C THR A 163 -30.69 -11.85 0.54
N SER A 164 -30.21 -13.04 0.87
CA SER A 164 -29.31 -13.83 0.01
C SER A 164 -30.04 -14.65 -1.07
N MET A 165 -31.34 -14.62 -1.10
CA MET A 165 -32.20 -15.41 -2.01
C MET A 165 -32.47 -14.64 -3.31
N GLN A 166 -31.66 -14.90 -4.36
CA GLN A 166 -31.71 -14.17 -5.64
C GLN A 166 -33.10 -14.18 -6.27
N LYS A 167 -33.77 -15.34 -6.38
CA LYS A 167 -35.11 -15.42 -7.00
C LYS A 167 -36.17 -14.63 -6.20
N SER A 168 -36.03 -14.52 -4.89
CA SER A 168 -36.92 -13.68 -4.10
C SER A 168 -36.73 -12.20 -4.45
N LEU A 169 -35.50 -11.74 -4.61
CA LEU A 169 -35.23 -10.37 -5.06
C LEU A 169 -35.68 -10.10 -6.49
N GLU A 170 -35.49 -11.06 -7.41
CA GLU A 170 -36.01 -10.98 -8.78
C GLU A 170 -37.54 -10.82 -8.78
N TYR A 171 -38.25 -11.60 -7.93
CA TYR A 171 -39.69 -11.46 -7.75
C TYR A 171 -40.07 -10.08 -7.23
N VAL A 172 -39.38 -9.58 -6.20
CA VAL A 172 -39.65 -8.26 -5.61
C VAL A 172 -39.41 -7.16 -6.65
N ARG A 173 -38.29 -7.18 -7.36
CA ARG A 173 -37.99 -6.18 -8.39
C ARG A 173 -38.97 -6.19 -9.56
N THR A 174 -39.51 -7.36 -9.89
CA THR A 174 -40.49 -7.51 -10.97
C THR A 174 -41.88 -6.99 -10.60
N ASN A 175 -42.34 -7.26 -9.36
CA ASN A 175 -43.73 -7.03 -8.94
C ASN A 175 -43.89 -5.78 -8.05
N PHE A 176 -42.82 -5.29 -7.42
CA PHE A 176 -42.77 -4.16 -6.49
C PHE A 176 -41.54 -3.27 -6.79
N PRO A 177 -41.48 -2.66 -7.99
CA PRO A 177 -40.27 -1.99 -8.48
C PRO A 177 -39.88 -0.75 -7.63
N ASP A 178 -40.78 -0.21 -6.84
CA ASP A 178 -40.53 0.96 -5.98
C ASP A 178 -39.76 0.62 -4.71
N LEU A 179 -39.63 -0.67 -4.37
CA LEU A 179 -38.87 -1.11 -3.21
C LEU A 179 -37.37 -1.11 -3.50
N TYR A 180 -36.58 -0.56 -2.57
CA TYR A 180 -35.14 -0.65 -2.57
C TYR A 180 -34.71 -2.08 -2.18
N CYS A 181 -33.93 -2.74 -3.04
CA CYS A 181 -33.50 -4.13 -2.83
C CYS A 181 -32.01 -4.26 -2.59
N GLN A 182 -31.64 -5.06 -1.59
CA GLN A 182 -30.24 -5.36 -1.24
C GLN A 182 -29.97 -6.86 -1.30
N PHE A 183 -28.89 -7.25 -1.95
CA PHE A 183 -28.43 -8.63 -2.02
C PHE A 183 -27.41 -8.91 -0.91
N LEU A 184 -27.80 -9.75 0.06
CA LEU A 184 -26.92 -10.19 1.13
C LEU A 184 -25.90 -11.19 0.61
N CYS A 185 -24.61 -10.86 0.67
CA CYS A 185 -23.55 -11.74 0.19
C CYS A 185 -22.29 -11.65 1.04
N TYR A 186 -21.51 -12.73 1.05
CA TYR A 186 -20.21 -12.76 1.74
C TYR A 186 -19.13 -11.96 0.98
N GLU A 187 -19.25 -11.89 -0.33
CA GLU A 187 -18.28 -11.22 -1.20
C GLU A 187 -18.99 -10.71 -2.45
N VAL A 188 -18.60 -9.55 -2.98
CA VAL A 188 -19.06 -9.05 -4.26
C VAL A 188 -18.13 -9.58 -5.36
N THR A 189 -18.46 -10.74 -5.93
CA THR A 189 -17.77 -11.29 -7.09
C THR A 189 -18.26 -10.66 -8.38
N GLU A 190 -17.52 -10.81 -9.49
CA GLU A 190 -17.95 -10.32 -10.81
C GLU A 190 -19.36 -10.82 -11.19
N ALA A 191 -19.64 -12.09 -10.99
CA ALA A 191 -20.95 -12.67 -11.31
C ALA A 191 -22.07 -12.07 -10.47
N ARG A 192 -21.82 -11.80 -9.17
CA ARG A 192 -22.79 -11.16 -8.28
C ARG A 192 -23.00 -9.70 -8.62
N TYR A 193 -21.93 -8.99 -8.95
CA TYR A 193 -21.98 -7.61 -9.43
C TYR A 193 -22.85 -7.49 -10.68
N GLU A 194 -22.57 -8.31 -11.73
CA GLU A 194 -23.34 -8.28 -12.98
C GLU A 194 -24.81 -8.63 -12.76
N TRP A 195 -25.12 -9.60 -11.89
CA TRP A 195 -26.50 -9.94 -11.56
C TRP A 195 -27.17 -8.76 -10.81
N CYS A 196 -26.53 -8.15 -9.83
CA CYS A 196 -27.04 -6.98 -9.12
C CYS A 196 -27.30 -5.81 -10.11
N ARG A 197 -26.35 -5.55 -11.00
CA ARG A 197 -26.47 -4.51 -12.02
C ARG A 197 -27.63 -4.75 -12.96
N GLN A 198 -27.80 -5.99 -13.42
CA GLN A 198 -28.90 -6.38 -14.30
C GLN A 198 -30.27 -6.14 -13.68
N TRP A 199 -30.41 -6.42 -12.40
CA TRP A 199 -31.69 -6.33 -11.69
C TRP A 199 -31.92 -4.99 -10.98
N GLY A 200 -30.96 -4.07 -10.99
CA GLY A 200 -31.03 -2.83 -10.21
C GLY A 200 -31.09 -3.09 -8.71
N ILE A 201 -30.29 -4.04 -8.23
CA ILE A 201 -30.19 -4.46 -6.83
C ILE A 201 -28.85 -4.00 -6.29
N HIS A 202 -28.81 -3.60 -5.02
CA HIS A 202 -27.63 -3.08 -4.35
C HIS A 202 -26.95 -4.17 -3.52
N PRO A 203 -25.60 -4.31 -3.55
CA PRO A 203 -24.91 -5.28 -2.69
C PRO A 203 -24.97 -4.90 -1.21
N SER A 204 -25.20 -5.89 -0.34
CA SER A 204 -24.98 -5.82 1.10
C SER A 204 -23.97 -6.89 1.48
N VAL A 205 -22.72 -6.50 1.72
CA VAL A 205 -21.56 -7.40 1.75
C VAL A 205 -21.03 -7.58 3.17
N GLN A 206 -20.52 -8.79 3.47
CA GLN A 206 -19.80 -9.03 4.71
C GLN A 206 -18.51 -8.21 4.79
N THR A 207 -18.11 -7.83 6.02
CA THR A 207 -16.80 -7.21 6.26
C THR A 207 -15.68 -8.03 5.63
N GLY A 208 -14.85 -7.36 4.81
CA GLY A 208 -13.78 -8.00 4.05
C GLY A 208 -14.15 -8.53 2.67
N GLY A 209 -15.45 -8.59 2.31
CA GLY A 209 -15.92 -9.12 1.02
C GLY A 209 -16.01 -8.12 -0.13
N LEU A 210 -15.52 -6.88 0.05
CA LEU A 210 -15.50 -5.84 -0.99
C LEU A 210 -14.06 -5.47 -1.34
N SER A 211 -13.67 -5.70 -2.58
CA SER A 211 -12.38 -5.23 -3.10
C SER A 211 -12.45 -3.78 -3.59
N LYS A 212 -11.32 -3.08 -3.68
CA LYS A 212 -11.24 -1.71 -4.21
C LYS A 212 -11.81 -1.60 -5.62
N SER A 213 -11.43 -2.52 -6.50
CA SER A 213 -11.91 -2.55 -7.89
C SER A 213 -13.42 -2.78 -7.97
N MET A 214 -13.97 -3.63 -7.10
CA MET A 214 -15.40 -3.89 -7.08
C MET A 214 -16.19 -2.73 -6.48
N ALA A 215 -15.64 -2.05 -5.47
CA ALA A 215 -16.20 -0.82 -4.91
C ALA A 215 -16.32 0.26 -6.00
N ARG A 216 -15.26 0.46 -6.79
CA ARG A 216 -15.28 1.38 -7.92
C ARG A 216 -16.31 0.97 -8.99
N LYS A 217 -16.38 -0.29 -9.38
CA LYS A 217 -17.39 -0.78 -10.34
C LYS A 217 -18.83 -0.54 -9.87
N CYS A 218 -19.11 -0.78 -8.59
CA CYS A 218 -20.42 -0.49 -8.00
C CYS A 218 -20.76 1.01 -8.08
N HIS A 219 -19.80 1.87 -7.70
CA HIS A 219 -19.95 3.31 -7.79
C HIS A 219 -20.25 3.78 -9.22
N ASP A 220 -19.45 3.35 -10.20
CA ASP A 220 -19.60 3.74 -11.60
C ASP A 220 -20.94 3.27 -12.21
N ALA A 221 -21.49 2.18 -11.68
CA ALA A 221 -22.81 1.67 -12.03
C ALA A 221 -23.96 2.33 -11.24
N GLY A 222 -23.68 3.31 -10.38
CA GLY A 222 -24.67 3.95 -9.51
C GLY A 222 -25.26 3.04 -8.45
N MET A 223 -24.54 1.98 -8.06
CA MET A 223 -24.97 1.07 -7.01
C MET A 223 -24.40 1.49 -5.67
N GLU A 224 -25.28 1.65 -4.67
CA GLU A 224 -24.85 1.77 -3.28
C GLU A 224 -24.38 0.40 -2.76
N VAL A 225 -23.44 0.42 -1.82
CA VAL A 225 -22.97 -0.79 -1.15
C VAL A 225 -23.21 -0.65 0.35
N ALA A 226 -23.89 -1.61 0.94
CA ALA A 226 -24.01 -1.76 2.40
C ALA A 226 -22.99 -2.79 2.90
N CYS A 227 -22.60 -2.68 4.18
CA CYS A 227 -21.66 -3.62 4.81
C CYS A 227 -22.18 -4.13 6.15
N TRP A 228 -21.99 -5.43 6.45
CA TRP A 228 -22.37 -6.11 7.67
C TRP A 228 -21.32 -7.14 8.12
N THR A 229 -21.14 -7.46 9.41
CA THR A 229 -21.55 -6.67 10.55
C THR A 229 -20.35 -5.85 11.00
N VAL A 230 -20.46 -4.53 10.98
CA VAL A 230 -19.35 -3.61 11.26
C VAL A 230 -19.32 -3.35 12.77
N ASN A 231 -18.36 -3.95 13.47
CA ASN A 231 -18.26 -3.90 14.92
C ASN A 231 -16.91 -3.36 15.44
N SER A 232 -16.06 -2.84 14.55
CA SER A 232 -14.79 -2.24 14.94
C SER A 232 -14.54 -0.92 14.19
N LEU A 233 -13.74 -0.03 14.80
CA LEU A 233 -13.30 1.21 14.14
C LEU A 233 -12.52 0.91 12.86
N ALA A 234 -11.71 -0.15 12.85
CA ALA A 234 -10.95 -0.56 11.68
C ALA A 234 -11.84 -0.99 10.51
N ASP A 235 -12.90 -1.78 10.78
CA ASP A 235 -13.88 -2.16 9.76
C ASP A 235 -14.68 -0.95 9.28
N TYR A 236 -15.05 -0.05 10.19
CA TYR A 236 -15.72 1.22 9.85
C TYR A 236 -14.90 2.04 8.86
N GLN A 237 -13.64 2.31 9.20
CA GLN A 237 -12.72 3.09 8.35
C GLN A 237 -12.51 2.40 7.00
N LYS A 238 -12.12 1.13 7.00
CA LYS A 238 -11.85 0.35 5.79
C LYS A 238 -13.03 0.35 4.82
N HIS A 239 -14.25 0.09 5.30
CA HIS A 239 -15.42 -0.02 4.42
C HIS A 239 -15.99 1.35 4.04
N GLY A 240 -15.80 2.36 4.89
CA GLY A 240 -16.08 3.74 4.53
C GLY A 240 -15.18 4.27 3.42
N GLU A 241 -13.87 3.99 3.48
CA GLU A 241 -12.91 4.32 2.43
C GLU A 241 -13.22 3.61 1.10
N LEU A 242 -13.94 2.48 1.14
CA LEU A 242 -14.46 1.78 -0.03
C LEU A 242 -15.85 2.27 -0.48
N GLY A 243 -16.41 3.30 0.16
CA GLY A 243 -17.67 3.89 -0.25
C GLY A 243 -18.93 3.15 0.21
N CYS A 244 -18.85 2.31 1.25
CA CYS A 244 -20.04 1.71 1.82
C CYS A 244 -20.93 2.79 2.46
N THR A 245 -22.13 2.98 1.92
CA THR A 245 -23.07 4.03 2.34
C THR A 245 -23.90 3.68 3.56
N THR A 246 -24.02 2.38 3.87
CA THR A 246 -24.76 1.88 5.02
C THR A 246 -23.95 0.82 5.75
N MET A 247 -23.87 0.92 7.07
CA MET A 247 -23.19 -0.05 7.93
C MET A 247 -24.15 -0.64 8.96
N THR A 248 -24.35 -1.94 8.90
CA THR A 248 -25.15 -2.67 9.88
C THR A 248 -24.25 -3.07 11.04
N CYS A 249 -24.62 -2.67 12.27
CA CYS A 249 -23.77 -2.76 13.47
C CYS A 249 -24.53 -3.40 14.64
N ASP A 250 -23.82 -4.13 15.51
CA ASP A 250 -24.39 -4.64 16.77
C ASP A 250 -24.32 -3.58 17.88
N TYR A 251 -23.17 -2.88 18.01
CA TYR A 251 -22.89 -2.04 19.17
C TYR A 251 -22.00 -0.82 18.92
N LEU A 252 -21.62 -0.49 17.68
CA LEU A 252 -20.87 0.73 17.43
C LEU A 252 -21.73 1.97 17.68
N LEU A 253 -21.16 2.98 18.32
CA LEU A 253 -21.78 4.27 18.52
C LEU A 253 -21.44 5.21 17.36
N PRO A 254 -22.39 5.60 16.51
CA PRO A 254 -22.14 6.53 15.40
C PRO A 254 -21.52 7.86 15.86
N ALA A 255 -21.85 8.30 17.08
CA ALA A 255 -21.29 9.52 17.66
C ALA A 255 -19.77 9.45 17.89
N ASP A 256 -19.24 8.25 18.19
CA ASP A 256 -17.82 8.02 18.45
C ASP A 256 -17.02 7.79 17.16
N MET A 257 -17.68 7.58 16.03
CA MET A 257 -17.00 7.33 14.76
C MET A 257 -16.51 8.64 14.14
N PRO A 258 -15.25 8.69 13.67
CA PRO A 258 -14.73 9.86 12.98
C PRO A 258 -15.46 10.10 11.67
N GLU A 259 -15.45 11.33 11.20
CA GLU A 259 -15.81 11.62 9.82
C GLU A 259 -14.75 11.03 8.88
N LEU A 260 -15.19 10.55 7.73
CA LEU A 260 -14.32 10.00 6.69
C LEU A 260 -14.02 11.08 5.65
N ALA A 261 -12.82 11.02 5.08
CA ALA A 261 -12.47 11.87 3.95
C ALA A 261 -13.34 11.54 2.73
N GLU A 262 -13.49 12.50 1.84
CA GLU A 262 -14.10 12.24 0.52
C GLU A 262 -13.35 11.11 -0.19
N ILE A 263 -14.10 10.23 -0.85
CA ILE A 263 -13.53 9.04 -1.49
C ILE A 263 -12.85 9.45 -2.80
N ASP A 264 -11.58 9.16 -2.90
CA ASP A 264 -10.86 9.26 -4.17
C ASP A 264 -11.18 8.03 -5.04
N TRP A 265 -12.25 8.15 -5.82
CA TRP A 265 -12.69 7.08 -6.71
C TRP A 265 -11.68 6.75 -7.80
N GLU A 266 -10.83 7.69 -8.21
CA GLU A 266 -9.76 7.42 -9.17
C GLU A 266 -8.68 6.52 -8.56
N ALA A 267 -8.36 6.72 -7.28
CA ALA A 267 -7.45 5.83 -6.55
C ALA A 267 -8.01 4.41 -6.35
N LEU A 268 -9.33 4.23 -6.45
CA LEU A 268 -10.00 2.92 -6.42
C LEU A 268 -10.17 2.30 -7.83
N SER A 269 -9.81 3.02 -8.89
CA SER A 269 -9.90 2.49 -10.26
C SER A 269 -9.07 1.20 -10.39
N PRO A 270 -9.57 0.20 -11.13
CA PRO A 270 -8.77 -0.98 -11.42
C PRO A 270 -7.48 -0.57 -12.11
N THR A 271 -6.36 -1.02 -11.59
CA THR A 271 -5.08 -0.85 -12.28
C THR A 271 -5.19 -1.50 -13.67
N PRO A 272 -4.91 -0.78 -14.76
CA PRO A 272 -4.93 -1.37 -16.09
C PRO A 272 -4.01 -2.60 -16.12
N PRO A 273 -4.33 -3.66 -16.86
CA PRO A 273 -3.45 -4.83 -16.98
C PRO A 273 -2.04 -4.41 -17.39
N LEU A 274 -1.03 -4.98 -16.75
CA LEU A 274 0.35 -4.76 -17.15
C LEU A 274 0.60 -5.48 -18.47
N GLU A 275 0.87 -4.74 -19.54
CA GLU A 275 1.04 -5.33 -20.88
C GLU A 275 2.37 -6.05 -21.03
N ALA A 276 3.45 -5.49 -20.47
CA ALA A 276 4.78 -6.05 -20.52
C ALA A 276 5.67 -5.55 -19.38
N VAL A 277 6.72 -6.29 -19.08
CA VAL A 277 7.86 -5.83 -18.28
C VAL A 277 9.09 -5.79 -19.17
N TYR A 278 9.69 -4.63 -19.29
CA TYR A 278 10.93 -4.40 -20.03
C TYR A 278 12.10 -4.57 -19.07
N ILE A 279 13.10 -5.35 -19.48
CA ILE A 279 14.26 -5.68 -18.65
C ILE A 279 15.53 -5.10 -19.29
N THR A 280 16.28 -4.33 -18.51
CA THR A 280 17.59 -3.83 -18.89
C THR A 280 18.63 -4.32 -17.90
N PRO A 281 19.64 -5.11 -18.31
CA PRO A 281 20.73 -5.50 -17.42
C PRO A 281 21.51 -4.27 -16.93
N LEU A 282 21.76 -4.19 -15.62
CA LEU A 282 22.60 -3.15 -15.01
C LEU A 282 24.05 -3.62 -14.85
N PHE A 283 24.21 -4.82 -14.31
CA PHE A 283 25.49 -5.50 -14.17
C PHE A 283 25.28 -7.01 -14.05
N ASN A 284 26.35 -7.76 -14.30
CA ASN A 284 26.34 -9.22 -14.19
C ASN A 284 27.75 -9.70 -13.82
N PHE A 285 27.97 -9.94 -12.53
CA PHE A 285 29.21 -10.50 -11.98
C PHE A 285 28.95 -11.93 -11.52
N THR A 286 28.85 -12.83 -12.49
CA THR A 286 28.46 -14.20 -12.24
C THR A 286 29.41 -15.21 -12.88
N GLU A 287 29.39 -16.43 -12.36
CA GLU A 287 30.12 -17.56 -12.91
C GLU A 287 29.73 -17.85 -14.36
N ALA A 288 28.44 -17.80 -14.69
CA ALA A 288 27.95 -18.04 -16.06
C ALA A 288 28.47 -17.01 -17.06
N ALA A 289 28.60 -15.76 -16.66
CA ALA A 289 29.16 -14.70 -17.48
C ALA A 289 30.70 -14.72 -17.55
N GLY A 290 31.36 -15.44 -16.66
CA GLY A 290 32.82 -15.44 -16.53
C GLY A 290 33.37 -14.12 -15.98
N THR A 291 32.59 -13.38 -15.23
CA THR A 291 32.87 -12.02 -14.76
C THR A 291 32.95 -11.90 -13.25
N LEU A 292 33.01 -13.02 -12.53
CA LEU A 292 33.17 -12.99 -11.07
C LEU A 292 34.39 -12.17 -10.65
N PRO A 293 34.25 -11.24 -9.69
CA PRO A 293 35.38 -10.53 -9.13
C PRO A 293 36.41 -11.49 -8.50
N GLU A 294 37.68 -11.12 -8.56
CA GLU A 294 38.75 -11.83 -7.86
C GLU A 294 38.42 -11.85 -6.34
N ASN A 295 38.55 -13.01 -5.70
CA ASN A 295 38.19 -13.24 -4.30
C ASN A 295 36.68 -13.22 -3.97
N PHE A 296 35.81 -13.33 -4.98
CA PHE A 296 34.39 -13.52 -4.72
C PHE A 296 34.17 -14.83 -3.91
N PRO A 297 33.29 -14.82 -2.87
CA PRO A 297 33.03 -16.00 -2.04
C PRO A 297 32.28 -17.10 -2.80
N THR A 298 32.98 -17.99 -3.49
CA THR A 298 32.38 -19.10 -4.27
C THR A 298 32.31 -20.40 -3.50
N THR A 299 33.08 -20.54 -2.42
CA THR A 299 33.15 -21.79 -1.67
C THR A 299 32.02 -21.90 -0.68
N LEU A 300 31.16 -22.87 -0.92
CA LEU A 300 30.05 -23.24 -0.04
C LEU A 300 30.49 -24.31 0.94
N SER A 301 30.17 -24.13 2.22
CA SER A 301 30.48 -25.17 3.21
C SER A 301 29.65 -26.43 2.97
N GLY A 302 30.23 -27.61 3.23
CA GLY A 302 29.59 -28.89 3.05
C GLY A 302 28.42 -29.20 3.99
N SER A 303 27.99 -28.26 4.81
CA SER A 303 26.90 -28.44 5.77
C SER A 303 25.71 -27.55 5.48
N TYR A 304 24.52 -28.14 5.35
CA TYR A 304 23.24 -27.39 5.23
C TYR A 304 22.92 -26.47 6.42
N THR A 305 23.68 -26.53 7.47
CA THR A 305 23.47 -25.73 8.69
C THR A 305 24.16 -24.38 8.63
N GLN A 306 24.82 -24.08 7.54
CA GLN A 306 25.65 -22.88 7.38
C GLN A 306 25.12 -22.09 6.21
N ALA A 307 24.21 -21.18 6.53
CA ALA A 307 23.56 -20.35 5.54
C ALA A 307 24.52 -19.28 5.00
N GLN A 308 24.74 -19.35 3.71
CA GLN A 308 25.46 -18.32 2.98
C GLN A 308 24.45 -17.37 2.35
N GLN A 309 23.85 -16.57 3.18
CA GLN A 309 22.94 -15.52 2.76
C GLN A 309 23.73 -14.24 2.47
N ALA A 310 23.13 -13.32 1.77
CA ALA A 310 23.62 -11.98 1.61
C ALA A 310 22.60 -10.95 2.11
N ALA A 311 23.03 -9.71 2.25
CA ALA A 311 22.16 -8.53 2.35
C ALA A 311 22.60 -7.51 1.31
N PHE A 312 21.67 -6.72 0.79
CA PHE A 312 21.96 -5.63 -0.13
C PHE A 312 21.52 -4.31 0.51
N ILE A 313 22.44 -3.38 0.68
CA ILE A 313 22.22 -2.11 1.37
C ILE A 313 22.95 -1.02 0.60
N ASP A 314 22.24 0.01 0.16
CA ASP A 314 22.82 1.22 -0.49
C ASP A 314 23.84 0.90 -1.62
N GLY A 315 23.47 0.00 -2.52
CA GLY A 315 24.32 -0.38 -3.65
C GLY A 315 25.43 -1.38 -3.33
N VAL A 316 25.48 -1.95 -2.13
CA VAL A 316 26.52 -2.88 -1.68
C VAL A 316 25.90 -4.21 -1.24
N PHE A 317 26.40 -5.30 -1.79
CA PHE A 317 26.13 -6.66 -1.34
C PHE A 317 27.08 -7.04 -0.19
N TYR A 318 26.52 -7.46 0.90
CA TYR A 318 27.24 -8.02 2.04
C TYR A 318 27.10 -9.54 2.01
N VAL A 319 28.13 -10.21 1.56
CA VAL A 319 28.13 -11.67 1.31
C VAL A 319 28.99 -12.39 2.34
N ALA A 320 28.44 -13.41 2.98
CA ALA A 320 29.18 -14.21 3.93
C ALA A 320 30.23 -15.11 3.25
N ASP A 321 31.50 -14.86 3.50
CA ASP A 321 32.59 -15.78 3.20
C ASP A 321 32.80 -16.72 4.40
N TYR A 322 32.31 -17.92 4.25
CA TYR A 322 32.34 -18.92 5.31
C TYR A 322 33.74 -19.44 5.64
N ASN A 323 34.61 -19.55 4.66
CA ASN A 323 35.97 -20.05 4.83
C ASN A 323 36.87 -19.00 5.49
N ALA A 324 36.77 -17.78 5.05
CA ALA A 324 37.50 -16.65 5.62
C ALA A 324 36.90 -16.14 6.93
N LYS A 325 35.69 -16.60 7.30
CA LYS A 325 34.92 -16.12 8.47
C LYS A 325 34.74 -14.62 8.49
N LYS A 326 34.42 -14.06 7.34
CA LYS A 326 34.18 -12.62 7.17
C LYS A 326 32.97 -12.38 6.27
N VAL A 327 32.34 -11.24 6.42
CA VAL A 327 31.38 -10.69 5.48
C VAL A 327 32.14 -9.82 4.49
N VAL A 328 32.06 -10.17 3.22
CA VAL A 328 32.68 -9.41 2.11
C VAL A 328 31.67 -8.41 1.57
N ALA A 329 32.06 -7.17 1.46
CA ALA A 329 31.24 -6.12 0.85
C ALA A 329 31.64 -5.95 -0.62
N ILE A 330 30.65 -5.99 -1.54
CA ILE A 330 30.84 -5.95 -2.99
C ILE A 330 29.85 -4.94 -3.56
N ASP A 331 30.31 -3.90 -4.26
CA ASP A 331 29.41 -2.96 -4.87
C ASP A 331 28.89 -3.41 -6.26
N THR A 332 27.98 -2.62 -6.83
CA THR A 332 27.38 -2.88 -8.14
C THR A 332 28.36 -2.68 -9.32
N THR A 333 29.60 -2.26 -9.08
CA THR A 333 30.69 -2.24 -10.05
C THR A 333 31.58 -3.49 -9.98
N GLY A 334 31.31 -4.39 -9.05
CA GLY A 334 32.10 -5.59 -8.78
C GLY A 334 33.31 -5.35 -7.88
N LYS A 335 33.46 -4.14 -7.32
CA LYS A 335 34.57 -3.82 -6.42
C LYS A 335 34.33 -4.44 -5.05
N ILE A 336 35.31 -5.22 -4.58
CA ILE A 336 35.34 -5.78 -3.23
C ILE A 336 36.04 -4.79 -2.28
N PHE A 337 35.43 -4.57 -1.11
CA PHE A 337 35.97 -3.73 -0.06
C PHE A 337 36.64 -4.57 1.02
N GLU A 338 37.94 -4.38 1.21
CA GLU A 338 38.72 -5.04 2.26
C GLU A 338 38.89 -4.12 3.49
N PRO A 339 39.00 -4.65 4.70
CA PRO A 339 39.18 -6.08 5.06
C PRO A 339 37.88 -6.87 5.17
N GLY A 340 36.68 -6.28 5.06
CA GLY A 340 35.42 -6.92 5.37
C GLY A 340 35.13 -6.93 6.89
N ILE A 341 33.99 -7.52 7.27
CA ILE A 341 33.55 -7.64 8.68
C ILE A 341 33.87 -9.06 9.14
N GLU A 342 34.81 -9.20 10.09
CA GLU A 342 35.15 -10.48 10.67
C GLU A 342 34.08 -10.95 11.67
N TYR A 343 33.84 -12.26 11.73
CA TYR A 343 32.95 -12.86 12.73
C TYR A 343 33.52 -14.15 13.29
N ALA A 344 33.38 -14.35 14.60
CA ALA A 344 33.85 -15.56 15.25
C ALA A 344 33.01 -16.79 14.89
N THR A 345 31.71 -16.61 14.85
CA THR A 345 30.71 -17.64 14.53
C THR A 345 29.50 -17.02 13.87
N MET A 346 29.11 -17.51 12.70
CA MET A 346 27.84 -17.18 12.07
C MET A 346 27.15 -18.48 11.66
N ARG A 347 25.99 -18.75 12.22
CA ARG A 347 25.31 -20.03 12.01
C ARG A 347 24.11 -19.99 11.08
N HIS A 348 23.47 -18.82 10.94
CA HIS A 348 22.14 -18.78 10.37
C HIS A 348 21.92 -17.67 9.34
N GLY A 349 22.98 -17.01 8.92
CA GLY A 349 22.94 -16.08 7.80
C GLY A 349 22.94 -14.61 8.18
N ILE A 350 22.77 -13.79 7.16
CA ILE A 350 22.73 -12.34 7.25
C ILE A 350 21.43 -11.86 6.59
N CYS A 351 20.86 -10.81 7.12
CA CYS A 351 19.76 -10.07 6.48
C CYS A 351 19.92 -8.55 6.73
N ARG A 352 19.02 -7.78 6.21
CA ARG A 352 18.83 -6.38 6.58
C ARG A 352 17.40 -6.16 7.04
N ASP A 353 17.17 -5.11 7.83
CA ASP A 353 15.84 -4.55 8.02
C ASP A 353 15.54 -3.42 7.02
N ASP A 354 14.36 -2.79 7.11
CA ASP A 354 13.94 -1.76 6.16
C ASP A 354 14.67 -0.42 6.36
N ALA A 355 15.29 -0.21 7.51
CA ALA A 355 16.16 0.94 7.80
C ALA A 355 17.60 0.76 7.26
N GLY A 356 17.91 -0.39 6.64
CA GLY A 356 19.25 -0.71 6.13
C GLY A 356 20.22 -1.17 7.20
N ASN A 357 19.77 -1.57 8.38
CA ASN A 357 20.64 -2.16 9.38
C ASN A 357 21.09 -3.56 8.92
N LEU A 358 22.40 -3.80 8.84
CA LEU A 358 22.97 -5.10 8.54
C LEU A 358 22.93 -6.00 9.77
N ILE A 359 22.26 -7.14 9.68
CA ILE A 359 21.99 -8.04 10.80
C ILE A 359 22.67 -9.38 10.53
N LEU A 360 23.60 -9.75 11.40
CA LEU A 360 24.31 -11.03 11.40
C LEU A 360 23.79 -11.90 12.54
N HIS A 361 23.36 -13.12 12.24
CA HIS A 361 22.97 -14.08 13.27
C HIS A 361 24.20 -14.83 13.80
N THR A 362 24.79 -14.33 14.88
CA THR A 362 26.13 -14.71 15.39
C THR A 362 26.11 -15.67 16.58
N SER A 363 25.01 -16.36 16.83
CA SER A 363 24.90 -17.30 17.96
C SER A 363 25.96 -18.40 17.90
N ALA A 364 26.73 -18.56 18.96
CA ALA A 364 27.75 -19.63 19.11
C ALA A 364 27.13 -20.99 19.43
N ASP A 365 25.94 -21.04 20.01
CA ASP A 365 25.28 -22.29 20.46
C ASP A 365 23.87 -22.38 19.85
N ALA A 366 23.50 -23.60 19.47
CA ALA A 366 22.14 -23.92 19.02
C ALA A 366 21.11 -23.89 20.16
N SER A 367 21.56 -23.82 21.41
CA SER A 367 20.75 -23.73 22.60
C SER A 367 20.83 -22.32 23.20
N ASN A 368 19.72 -21.65 23.29
CA ASN A 368 19.44 -20.34 23.90
C ASN A 368 20.44 -19.76 24.93
N PRO A 369 20.74 -18.44 24.94
CA PRO A 369 20.16 -17.40 24.13
C PRO A 369 20.79 -17.28 22.75
N THR A 370 19.98 -16.93 21.75
CA THR A 370 20.42 -16.61 20.40
C THR A 370 20.93 -15.16 20.36
N GLN A 371 21.96 -14.88 19.59
CA GLN A 371 22.58 -13.57 19.51
C GLN A 371 22.62 -13.08 18.07
N ILE A 372 22.33 -11.80 17.88
CA ILE A 372 22.56 -11.12 16.62
C ILE A 372 23.56 -9.97 16.83
N THR A 373 24.37 -9.71 15.83
CA THR A 373 25.23 -8.53 15.75
C THR A 373 24.71 -7.63 14.64
N VAL A 374 24.53 -6.37 14.92
CA VAL A 374 23.92 -5.41 13.99
C VAL A 374 24.89 -4.24 13.76
N TYR A 375 24.99 -3.86 12.49
CA TYR A 375 25.72 -2.66 12.05
C TYR A 375 24.71 -1.70 11.41
N LYS A 376 24.68 -0.44 11.90
CA LYS A 376 23.83 0.60 11.31
C LYS A 376 24.47 1.18 10.06
N PRO A 377 23.71 1.76 9.15
CA PRO A 377 24.27 2.49 8.01
C PRO A 377 25.26 3.56 8.47
N ASN A 378 26.43 3.60 7.85
CA ASN A 378 27.50 4.57 8.15
C ASN A 378 28.01 4.57 9.61
N ASP A 379 27.78 3.50 10.35
CA ASP A 379 28.27 3.32 11.72
C ASP A 379 29.10 2.02 11.81
N THR A 380 30.29 2.09 12.36
CA THR A 380 31.17 0.94 12.57
C THR A 380 30.97 0.26 13.93
N THR A 381 30.04 0.76 14.72
CA THR A 381 29.74 0.21 16.04
C THR A 381 29.00 -1.10 15.93
N GLU A 382 29.47 -2.09 16.68
CA GLU A 382 28.79 -3.39 16.81
C GLU A 382 27.71 -3.30 17.88
N TYR A 383 26.44 -3.51 17.47
CA TYR A 383 25.31 -3.60 18.40
C TYR A 383 24.97 -5.07 18.61
N VAL A 384 25.28 -5.61 19.78
CA VAL A 384 24.99 -6.99 20.12
C VAL A 384 23.65 -7.08 20.84
N ILE A 385 22.71 -7.83 20.27
CA ILE A 385 21.37 -8.02 20.83
C ILE A 385 21.16 -9.50 21.10
N ASN A 386 20.83 -9.85 22.34
CA ASN A 386 20.42 -11.20 22.69
C ASN A 386 18.94 -11.37 22.41
N ILE A 387 18.58 -12.32 21.57
CA ILE A 387 17.21 -12.67 21.23
C ILE A 387 16.87 -14.06 21.77
N LYS A 388 15.61 -14.35 21.96
CA LYS A 388 15.14 -15.62 22.46
C LYS A 388 14.16 -16.23 21.47
N LEU A 389 14.47 -17.43 20.97
CA LEU A 389 13.54 -18.26 20.25
C LEU A 389 12.79 -19.19 21.22
N ASN A 390 11.51 -19.43 20.98
CA ASN A 390 10.67 -20.27 21.84
C ASN A 390 11.03 -21.76 21.70
N ASN A 391 11.56 -22.11 20.53
CA ASN A 391 11.89 -23.50 20.20
C ASN A 391 13.33 -23.58 19.67
N ASN A 392 14.07 -24.57 20.15
CA ASN A 392 15.44 -24.85 19.72
C ASN A 392 15.43 -25.42 18.30
N GLY A 393 15.50 -24.57 17.29
CA GLY A 393 15.56 -24.96 15.89
C GLY A 393 16.64 -24.16 15.17
N GLN A 394 17.45 -24.85 14.37
CA GLN A 394 18.34 -24.17 13.43
C GLN A 394 17.49 -23.53 12.33
N ALA A 395 17.38 -22.22 12.31
CA ALA A 395 16.75 -21.48 11.22
C ALA A 395 17.84 -21.01 10.26
N ASN A 396 17.70 -21.36 9.01
CA ASN A 396 18.52 -20.83 7.93
C ASN A 396 17.77 -19.64 7.32
N PHE A 397 18.52 -18.68 6.77
CA PHE A 397 17.95 -17.55 6.01
C PHE A 397 16.93 -16.68 6.77
N PRO A 398 17.32 -16.05 7.91
CA PRO A 398 16.46 -15.08 8.57
C PRO A 398 16.19 -13.91 7.65
N THR A 399 15.00 -13.31 7.80
CA THR A 399 14.63 -12.06 7.15
C THR A 399 14.17 -11.07 8.21
N ALA A 400 14.10 -9.79 7.87
CA ALA A 400 13.63 -8.77 8.79
C ALA A 400 12.74 -7.75 8.08
N SER A 401 11.90 -7.04 8.83
CA SER A 401 11.08 -5.92 8.39
C SER A 401 11.03 -4.83 9.45
N GLY A 402 10.68 -3.61 9.05
CA GLY A 402 10.64 -2.43 9.92
C GLY A 402 12.04 -1.95 10.31
N ASP A 403 12.15 -1.12 11.34
CA ASP A 403 13.41 -0.61 11.90
C ASP A 403 13.57 -1.08 13.33
N ILE A 404 14.50 -2.03 13.57
CA ILE A 404 14.73 -2.61 14.88
C ILE A 404 15.26 -1.63 15.93
N PHE A 405 15.72 -0.44 15.53
CA PHE A 405 16.16 0.62 16.43
C PHE A 405 15.11 1.71 16.67
N SER A 406 14.01 1.72 15.92
CA SER A 406 12.91 2.67 16.17
C SER A 406 12.08 2.29 17.40
N ASN A 407 11.28 3.23 17.91
CA ASN A 407 10.33 2.97 19.00
C ASN A 407 9.23 1.97 18.57
N ALA A 408 8.76 2.04 17.33
CA ALA A 408 7.81 1.07 16.77
C ALA A 408 8.46 -0.31 16.65
N GLY A 409 9.76 -0.34 16.40
CA GLY A 409 10.58 -1.52 16.25
C GLY A 409 10.38 -2.22 14.92
N GLY A 410 11.14 -3.30 14.73
CA GLY A 410 11.07 -4.20 13.61
C GLY A 410 10.84 -5.64 14.04
N HIS A 411 10.74 -6.53 13.07
CA HIS A 411 10.55 -7.95 13.28
C HIS A 411 11.60 -8.75 12.52
N MET A 412 12.11 -9.81 13.14
CA MET A 412 12.91 -10.83 12.49
C MET A 412 12.12 -12.12 12.38
N TYR A 413 12.23 -12.78 11.25
CA TYR A 413 11.52 -14.00 10.93
C TYR A 413 12.51 -15.18 10.84
N PHE A 414 12.22 -16.22 11.56
CA PHE A 414 13.00 -17.46 11.59
C PHE A 414 12.10 -18.63 11.25
N PHE A 415 12.45 -19.38 10.21
CA PHE A 415 11.75 -20.62 9.90
C PHE A 415 12.65 -21.80 10.27
N PRO A 416 12.51 -22.38 11.48
CA PRO A 416 13.40 -23.42 11.97
C PRO A 416 13.29 -24.72 11.17
N ASN A 417 14.42 -25.36 10.93
CA ASN A 417 14.48 -26.62 10.21
C ASN A 417 13.61 -27.69 10.87
N LYS A 418 12.88 -28.46 10.06
CA LYS A 418 12.03 -29.58 10.50
C LYS A 418 10.90 -29.18 11.49
N GLN A 419 10.55 -27.91 11.53
CA GLN A 419 9.47 -27.39 12.35
C GLN A 419 8.29 -26.97 11.49
N ASN A 420 7.12 -26.84 12.09
CA ASN A 420 5.87 -26.41 11.45
C ASN A 420 5.39 -25.03 11.97
N PHE A 421 6.33 -24.16 12.26
CA PHE A 421 6.06 -22.79 12.68
C PHE A 421 7.16 -21.85 12.19
N VAL A 422 6.82 -20.59 12.02
CA VAL A 422 7.73 -19.46 11.86
C VAL A 422 7.81 -18.74 13.20
N GLU A 423 9.02 -18.46 13.68
CA GLU A 423 9.22 -17.62 14.85
C GLU A 423 9.43 -16.17 14.41
N VAL A 424 8.63 -15.29 14.97
CA VAL A 424 8.69 -13.85 14.71
C VAL A 424 9.19 -13.15 15.97
N VAL A 425 10.38 -12.58 15.89
CA VAL A 425 11.05 -11.90 17.00
C VAL A 425 10.84 -10.40 16.86
N LYS A 426 10.21 -9.78 17.84
CA LYS A 426 10.06 -8.32 17.94
C LYS A 426 11.28 -7.71 18.61
N ILE A 427 11.87 -6.69 17.97
CA ILE A 427 12.96 -5.88 18.50
C ILE A 427 12.54 -4.42 18.38
N ALA A 428 12.72 -3.62 19.43
CA ALA A 428 12.44 -2.19 19.42
C ALA A 428 13.51 -1.45 20.24
N ASN A 429 13.90 -0.26 19.81
CA ASN A 429 14.99 0.52 20.42
C ASN A 429 16.31 -0.29 20.57
N GLY A 430 16.57 -1.23 19.66
CA GLY A 430 17.72 -2.11 19.75
C GLY A 430 17.64 -3.15 20.89
N GLN A 431 16.45 -3.43 21.42
CA GLN A 431 16.23 -4.36 22.52
C GLN A 431 15.23 -5.46 22.11
N TYR A 432 15.51 -6.68 22.52
CA TYR A 432 14.56 -7.79 22.38
C TYR A 432 13.28 -7.50 23.20
N VAL A 433 12.13 -7.70 22.57
CA VAL A 433 10.81 -7.50 23.20
C VAL A 433 10.10 -8.82 23.44
N SER A 434 9.91 -9.59 22.38
CA SER A 434 9.13 -10.85 22.45
C SER A 434 9.41 -11.76 21.26
N THR A 435 9.00 -13.02 21.38
CA THR A 435 8.97 -14.00 20.29
C THR A 435 7.59 -14.62 20.22
N THR A 436 7.01 -14.64 19.02
CA THR A 436 5.73 -15.29 18.71
C THR A 436 5.98 -16.44 17.76
N SER A 437 5.41 -17.62 18.04
CA SER A 437 5.44 -18.77 17.15
C SER A 437 4.17 -18.79 16.30
N CYS A 438 4.32 -18.64 15.00
CA CYS A 438 3.26 -18.67 14.00
C CYS A 438 3.17 -20.07 13.39
N PRO A 439 2.15 -20.89 13.72
CA PRO A 439 2.04 -22.24 13.19
C PRO A 439 1.73 -22.23 11.70
N VAL A 440 2.50 -23.00 10.91
CA VAL A 440 2.35 -23.13 9.45
C VAL A 440 1.98 -24.55 9.05
N SER A 441 1.51 -24.74 7.81
CA SER A 441 1.03 -26.03 7.31
C SER A 441 2.15 -26.98 6.87
N LEU A 442 3.36 -26.45 6.67
CA LEU A 442 4.49 -27.22 6.16
C LEU A 442 5.34 -27.77 7.28
N THR A 443 5.71 -29.02 7.19
CA THR A 443 6.68 -29.66 8.09
C THR A 443 7.94 -30.06 7.34
N GLY A 444 9.08 -29.66 7.85
CA GLY A 444 10.27 -30.44 7.87
C GLY A 444 11.18 -30.54 6.68
N ALA A 445 11.43 -29.53 5.86
CA ALA A 445 12.62 -29.52 5.01
C ALA A 445 13.80 -28.75 5.65
N THR A 446 14.99 -28.94 5.08
CA THR A 446 16.24 -28.40 5.62
C THR A 446 16.49 -26.92 5.38
N ALA A 447 15.57 -26.21 4.72
CA ALA A 447 15.69 -24.78 4.45
C ALA A 447 14.31 -24.15 4.33
N GLY A 448 14.00 -23.23 5.22
CA GLY A 448 12.82 -22.39 5.18
C GLY A 448 13.20 -20.94 4.87
N TYR A 449 12.32 -20.21 4.20
CA TYR A 449 12.46 -18.81 3.88
C TYR A 449 11.14 -18.07 4.11
N VAL A 450 11.22 -16.85 4.59
CA VAL A 450 10.05 -15.99 4.86
C VAL A 450 10.22 -14.69 4.11
N ILE A 451 9.15 -14.23 3.48
CA ILE A 451 9.07 -12.93 2.81
C ILE A 451 8.00 -12.11 3.55
N PRO A 452 8.38 -11.11 4.35
CA PRO A 452 7.42 -10.18 4.92
C PRO A 452 6.65 -9.45 3.80
N ILE A 453 5.35 -9.22 4.00
CA ILE A 453 4.51 -8.54 3.00
C ILE A 453 4.33 -7.06 3.37
N ASP A 454 4.11 -6.81 4.65
CA ASP A 454 3.87 -5.50 5.22
C ASP A 454 4.40 -5.43 6.67
N ASP A 455 4.08 -4.37 7.39
CA ASP A 455 4.49 -4.18 8.80
C ASP A 455 3.75 -5.10 9.79
N ASN A 456 2.76 -5.88 9.34
CA ASN A 456 2.06 -6.85 10.17
C ASN A 456 2.89 -8.12 10.34
N PRO A 457 3.39 -8.43 11.54
CA PRO A 457 4.21 -9.61 11.80
C PRO A 457 3.50 -10.95 11.55
N ASN A 458 2.17 -10.92 11.43
CA ASN A 458 1.34 -12.10 11.15
C ASN A 458 0.88 -12.16 9.68
N HIS A 459 1.57 -11.43 8.78
CA HIS A 459 1.26 -11.41 7.36
C HIS A 459 2.55 -11.56 6.53
N PHE A 460 2.81 -12.79 6.07
CA PHE A 460 4.03 -13.12 5.33
C PHE A 460 3.83 -14.31 4.39
N ILE A 461 4.66 -14.39 3.38
CA ILE A 461 4.82 -15.58 2.56
C ILE A 461 5.89 -16.44 3.19
N TYR A 462 5.67 -17.74 3.23
CA TYR A 462 6.68 -18.71 3.67
C TYR A 462 6.86 -19.83 2.65
N GLN A 463 8.05 -20.33 2.58
CA GLN A 463 8.47 -21.39 1.66
C GLN A 463 9.42 -22.35 2.36
N ILE A 464 9.34 -23.61 2.02
CA ILE A 464 10.39 -24.58 2.30
C ILE A 464 10.87 -25.21 0.99
N ARG A 465 12.13 -25.61 0.97
CA ARG A 465 12.73 -26.28 -0.18
C ARG A 465 11.86 -27.44 -0.69
N GLY A 466 11.59 -27.49 -1.98
CA GLY A 466 10.78 -28.52 -2.61
C GLY A 466 9.27 -28.33 -2.54
N ASN A 467 8.80 -27.27 -1.90
CA ASN A 467 7.41 -26.86 -1.87
C ASN A 467 7.23 -25.47 -2.49
N GLY A 468 6.00 -25.13 -2.83
CA GLY A 468 5.64 -23.81 -3.33
C GLY A 468 5.64 -22.73 -2.25
N TYR A 469 5.19 -21.56 -2.61
CA TYR A 469 5.02 -20.41 -1.72
C TYR A 469 3.66 -20.46 -1.05
N HIS A 470 3.60 -20.22 0.25
CA HIS A 470 2.40 -20.28 1.06
C HIS A 470 2.20 -18.93 1.75
N LEU A 471 0.94 -18.52 1.92
CA LEU A 471 0.57 -17.29 2.62
C LEU A 471 0.20 -17.62 4.07
N TYR A 472 0.77 -16.90 5.03
CA TYR A 472 0.30 -16.84 6.40
C TYR A 472 -0.34 -15.50 6.67
N LYS A 473 -1.58 -15.50 7.18
CA LYS A 473 -2.32 -14.27 7.48
C LYS A 473 -3.16 -14.43 8.76
N ASN A 474 -2.76 -13.73 9.82
CA ASN A 474 -3.51 -13.61 11.08
C ASN A 474 -4.00 -14.95 11.68
N GLY A 475 -3.13 -16.00 11.66
CA GLY A 475 -3.46 -17.31 12.23
C GLY A 475 -4.01 -18.33 11.24
N ASP A 476 -4.35 -17.93 10.03
CA ASP A 476 -4.57 -18.87 8.93
C ASP A 476 -3.23 -19.52 8.61
N LYS A 477 -3.19 -20.87 8.63
CA LYS A 477 -1.97 -21.67 8.45
C LYS A 477 -1.46 -21.66 7.01
N GLY A 478 -2.11 -20.91 6.17
CA GLY A 478 -1.74 -20.71 4.79
C GLY A 478 -2.23 -21.81 3.86
N SER A 479 -2.78 -21.38 2.79
CA SER A 479 -2.92 -22.07 1.51
C SER A 479 -1.72 -21.69 0.63
N TYR A 480 -1.58 -22.31 -0.52
CA TYR A 480 -0.63 -21.83 -1.52
C TYR A 480 -0.92 -20.36 -1.82
N PHE A 481 0.17 -19.57 -1.95
CA PHE A 481 0.02 -18.18 -2.35
C PHE A 481 -0.69 -18.10 -3.69
N THR A 482 -1.88 -17.52 -3.69
CA THR A 482 -2.78 -17.50 -4.85
C THR A 482 -3.08 -16.07 -5.26
N SER A 483 -3.31 -15.86 -6.55
CA SER A 483 -3.92 -14.63 -7.05
C SER A 483 -5.36 -14.50 -6.54
N PRO A 484 -5.99 -13.33 -6.68
CA PRO A 484 -7.40 -13.12 -6.38
C PRO A 484 -8.36 -14.13 -7.04
N ASN A 485 -7.96 -14.70 -8.17
CA ASN A 485 -8.76 -15.71 -8.90
C ASN A 485 -8.41 -17.16 -8.53
N GLY A 486 -7.63 -17.38 -7.50
CA GLY A 486 -7.31 -18.72 -7.01
C GLY A 486 -6.20 -19.46 -7.79
N THR A 487 -5.55 -18.82 -8.75
CA THR A 487 -4.38 -19.41 -9.44
C THR A 487 -3.19 -19.45 -8.50
N THR A 488 -2.59 -20.61 -8.33
CA THR A 488 -1.48 -20.82 -7.41
C THR A 488 -0.16 -20.35 -8.02
N ALA A 489 0.66 -19.61 -7.27
CA ALA A 489 2.05 -19.36 -7.65
C ALA A 489 2.79 -20.69 -7.84
N PRO A 490 3.86 -20.73 -8.66
CA PRO A 490 4.42 -22.00 -9.14
C PRO A 490 4.72 -22.95 -8.00
N ALA A 491 4.16 -24.14 -8.13
CA ALA A 491 4.41 -25.23 -7.22
C ALA A 491 5.79 -25.80 -7.48
N ARG A 492 6.53 -26.04 -6.43
CA ARG A 492 7.80 -26.77 -6.36
C ARG A 492 8.97 -26.08 -7.04
N ASN A 493 9.72 -25.41 -6.23
CA ASN A 493 11.09 -25.05 -6.54
C ASN A 493 12.01 -25.66 -5.49
N ASN A 494 13.11 -26.25 -5.92
CA ASN A 494 14.13 -26.77 -5.00
C ASN A 494 15.01 -25.66 -4.41
N THR A 495 14.78 -24.41 -4.78
CA THR A 495 15.43 -23.21 -4.25
C THR A 495 14.46 -22.41 -3.43
N VAL A 496 14.97 -21.63 -2.48
CA VAL A 496 14.21 -20.66 -1.72
C VAL A 496 14.64 -19.25 -2.14
N GLY A 497 13.75 -18.29 -1.98
CA GLY A 497 14.00 -16.88 -2.25
C GLY A 497 12.93 -16.25 -3.13
N GLY A 498 12.72 -14.99 -2.92
CA GLY A 498 11.77 -14.18 -3.65
C GLY A 498 11.63 -12.81 -3.00
N ALA A 499 10.96 -11.90 -3.69
CA ALA A 499 10.59 -10.60 -3.16
C ALA A 499 9.27 -10.12 -3.78
N LEU A 500 8.56 -9.30 -3.03
CA LEU A 500 7.40 -8.54 -3.49
C LEU A 500 7.79 -7.09 -3.71
N PHE A 501 7.29 -6.50 -4.78
CA PHE A 501 7.46 -5.07 -5.07
C PHE A 501 6.28 -4.58 -5.90
N GLN A 502 6.15 -3.27 -6.04
CA GLN A 502 5.13 -2.68 -6.90
C GLN A 502 5.77 -2.06 -8.14
N LEU A 503 5.12 -2.25 -9.29
CA LEU A 503 5.50 -1.70 -10.58
C LEU A 503 4.24 -1.19 -11.28
N ASN A 504 4.15 0.11 -11.55
CA ASN A 504 2.99 0.76 -12.16
C ASN A 504 1.64 0.43 -11.45
N GLY A 505 1.66 0.39 -10.12
CA GLY A 505 0.48 0.03 -9.33
C GLY A 505 0.15 -1.45 -9.26
N HIS A 506 0.93 -2.32 -9.92
CA HIS A 506 0.79 -3.77 -9.85
C HIS A 506 1.66 -4.36 -8.75
N ASP A 507 1.12 -5.31 -8.00
CA ASP A 507 1.88 -6.13 -7.08
C ASP A 507 2.64 -7.20 -7.88
N MET A 508 3.95 -7.11 -7.87
CA MET A 508 4.85 -8.01 -8.59
C MET A 508 5.51 -8.99 -7.62
N PHE A 509 5.65 -10.23 -8.03
CA PHE A 509 6.35 -11.25 -7.27
C PHE A 509 7.50 -11.84 -8.10
N VAL A 510 8.73 -11.57 -7.68
CA VAL A 510 9.90 -12.26 -8.21
C VAL A 510 10.18 -13.49 -7.36
N HIS A 511 10.43 -14.60 -8.01
CA HIS A 511 10.76 -15.87 -7.36
C HIS A 511 11.75 -16.66 -8.17
N THR A 512 12.51 -17.53 -7.49
CA THR A 512 13.44 -18.46 -8.16
C THR A 512 12.69 -19.37 -9.13
N SER A 513 13.29 -19.63 -10.27
CA SER A 513 12.75 -20.53 -11.30
C SER A 513 13.82 -21.46 -11.88
N GLY A 514 13.38 -22.56 -12.49
CA GLY A 514 14.27 -23.50 -13.17
C GLY A 514 15.04 -24.45 -12.26
N ALA A 515 16.19 -24.92 -12.71
CA ALA A 515 17.02 -25.85 -11.95
C ALA A 515 17.69 -25.14 -10.77
N HIS A 516 17.61 -25.73 -9.63
CA HIS A 516 17.92 -25.22 -8.30
C HIS A 516 19.36 -24.74 -8.03
N TYR A 517 20.24 -24.77 -8.98
CA TYR A 517 21.65 -24.29 -8.86
C TYR A 517 22.05 -23.34 -9.97
N LYS A 518 21.08 -22.74 -10.64
CA LYS A 518 21.35 -21.91 -11.83
C LYS A 518 21.03 -20.42 -11.63
N GLY A 519 20.38 -20.04 -10.54
CA GLY A 519 20.02 -18.65 -10.27
C GLY A 519 19.05 -18.05 -11.28
N GLY A 520 18.18 -18.86 -11.89
CA GLY A 520 17.11 -18.34 -12.73
C GLY A 520 15.95 -17.84 -11.88
N TRP A 521 15.25 -16.83 -12.38
CA TRP A 521 14.08 -16.27 -11.71
C TRP A 521 12.95 -15.90 -12.70
N THR A 522 11.76 -15.78 -12.16
CA THR A 522 10.58 -15.34 -12.90
C THR A 522 9.90 -14.23 -12.12
N VAL A 523 9.49 -13.16 -12.80
CA VAL A 523 8.62 -12.12 -12.24
C VAL A 523 7.20 -12.34 -12.73
N ARG A 524 6.22 -12.23 -11.82
CA ARG A 524 4.80 -12.40 -12.09
C ARG A 524 4.02 -11.18 -11.63
N ASP A 525 2.97 -10.85 -12.39
CA ASP A 525 1.97 -9.88 -11.97
C ASP A 525 0.96 -10.58 -11.06
N MET A 526 0.94 -10.20 -9.78
CA MET A 526 0.05 -10.75 -8.76
C MET A 526 -1.33 -10.10 -8.76
N THR A 527 -1.49 -8.96 -9.41
CA THR A 527 -2.79 -8.33 -9.63
C THR A 527 -3.54 -8.97 -10.78
N SER A 528 -2.84 -9.68 -11.67
CA SER A 528 -3.47 -10.41 -12.76
C SER A 528 -4.14 -11.70 -12.27
N ALA A 529 -5.29 -12.00 -12.87
CA ALA A 529 -6.07 -13.18 -12.53
C ALA A 529 -5.32 -14.51 -12.72
N GLU A 530 -4.35 -14.53 -13.61
CA GLU A 530 -3.68 -15.74 -14.08
C GLU A 530 -2.27 -15.92 -13.54
N LEU A 531 -1.75 -14.99 -12.75
CA LEU A 531 -0.33 -14.95 -12.31
C LEU A 531 0.63 -15.13 -13.49
N THR A 532 0.35 -14.46 -14.58
CA THR A 532 1.10 -14.59 -15.83
C THR A 532 2.58 -14.28 -15.60
N PRO A 533 3.51 -15.14 -16.02
CA PRO A 533 4.92 -14.80 -16.02
C PRO A 533 5.16 -13.64 -16.99
N MET A 534 5.59 -12.52 -16.46
CA MET A 534 5.90 -11.32 -17.26
C MET A 534 7.29 -11.41 -17.88
N TYR A 535 8.21 -12.07 -17.19
CA TYR A 535 9.57 -12.31 -17.66
C TYR A 535 10.21 -13.48 -16.91
N THR A 536 11.09 -14.20 -17.58
CA THR A 536 11.91 -15.27 -16.98
C THR A 536 13.36 -15.11 -17.38
N GLN A 537 14.24 -14.98 -16.38
CA GLN A 537 15.70 -15.01 -16.51
C GLN A 537 16.18 -16.46 -16.32
N GLU A 538 16.88 -17.00 -17.31
CA GLU A 538 17.13 -18.44 -17.29
C GLU A 538 18.29 -18.85 -16.38
N GLN A 539 19.46 -18.26 -16.48
CA GLN A 539 20.63 -18.83 -15.79
C GLN A 539 21.69 -17.79 -15.44
N LEU A 540 22.16 -17.82 -14.18
CA LEU A 540 23.30 -17.04 -13.70
C LEU A 540 24.51 -17.93 -13.32
N GLY A 541 24.31 -19.20 -12.99
CA GLY A 541 25.35 -20.16 -12.62
C GLY A 541 25.68 -21.13 -13.77
N ASN A 542 26.87 -21.68 -13.79
CA ASN A 542 27.33 -22.64 -14.81
C ASN A 542 26.74 -24.06 -14.65
N GLY A 543 25.88 -24.28 -13.65
CA GLY A 543 25.20 -25.54 -13.44
C GLY A 543 26.08 -26.65 -12.86
N GLY A 544 27.22 -26.33 -12.29
CA GLY A 544 28.00 -27.24 -11.47
C GLY A 544 27.20 -27.68 -10.25
N TYR A 545 27.00 -29.00 -10.06
CA TYR A 545 26.26 -29.50 -8.93
C TYR A 545 27.05 -29.24 -7.64
N ASN A 546 26.59 -28.28 -6.87
CA ASN A 546 26.91 -28.24 -5.45
C ASN A 546 25.62 -28.47 -4.67
N ALA A 547 25.51 -29.58 -3.95
CA ALA A 547 24.32 -29.94 -3.19
C ALA A 547 23.90 -28.87 -2.18
N ASN A 548 24.81 -27.94 -1.83
CA ASN A 548 24.59 -26.86 -0.91
C ASN A 548 24.17 -25.56 -1.63
N ALA A 549 24.55 -25.38 -2.89
CA ALA A 549 24.13 -24.26 -3.74
C ALA A 549 22.64 -24.34 -4.16
N SER A 550 22.00 -25.43 -3.84
CA SER A 550 20.57 -25.65 -4.13
C SER A 550 19.61 -24.87 -3.24
N VAL A 551 20.07 -23.87 -2.49
CA VAL A 551 19.26 -23.38 -1.38
C VAL A 551 18.76 -21.97 -1.58
N GLY A 552 19.32 -21.15 -2.49
CA GLY A 552 18.73 -19.85 -2.62
C GLY A 552 19.29 -18.92 -3.70
N ALA A 553 18.41 -18.09 -4.18
CA ALA A 553 18.71 -16.80 -4.75
C ALA A 553 17.95 -15.75 -3.95
N PHE A 554 18.61 -14.70 -3.55
CA PHE A 554 18.05 -13.66 -2.70
C PHE A 554 17.89 -12.40 -3.52
N PHE A 555 16.75 -11.73 -3.32
CA PHE A 555 16.34 -10.61 -4.12
C PHE A 555 16.10 -9.38 -3.25
N TRP A 556 16.52 -8.22 -3.76
CA TRP A 556 16.22 -6.90 -3.23
C TRP A 556 15.81 -6.00 -4.37
N TRP A 557 15.06 -4.98 -4.06
CA TRP A 557 14.62 -4.03 -5.06
C TRP A 557 14.68 -2.61 -4.53
N GLU A 558 14.79 -1.68 -5.45
CA GLU A 558 14.82 -0.25 -5.21
C GLU A 558 13.90 0.43 -6.21
N ARG A 559 12.97 1.21 -5.70
CA ARG A 559 12.05 1.96 -6.56
C ARG A 559 12.77 3.17 -7.12
N LEU A 560 12.75 3.33 -8.45
CA LEU A 560 13.26 4.51 -9.12
C LEU A 560 12.15 5.52 -9.41
N ASP A 561 10.98 5.04 -9.83
CA ASP A 561 9.75 5.82 -10.01
C ASP A 561 8.51 4.90 -9.97
N SER A 562 7.33 5.41 -10.35
CA SER A 562 6.09 4.62 -10.33
C SER A 562 6.09 3.43 -11.30
N VAL A 563 6.85 3.50 -12.39
CA VAL A 563 6.86 2.51 -13.47
C VAL A 563 8.17 1.74 -13.57
N THR A 564 9.15 1.97 -12.69
CA THR A 564 10.48 1.36 -12.79
C THR A 564 11.06 1.02 -11.43
N VAL A 565 11.66 -0.16 -11.34
CA VAL A 565 12.42 -0.63 -10.18
C VAL A 565 13.77 -1.21 -10.62
N ASN A 566 14.79 -1.09 -9.79
CA ASN A 566 15.98 -1.93 -9.88
C ASN A 566 15.75 -3.19 -9.07
N LEU A 567 16.05 -4.33 -9.66
CA LEU A 567 16.05 -5.64 -9.02
C LEU A 567 17.49 -6.13 -8.90
N TYR A 568 17.86 -6.58 -7.71
CA TYR A 568 19.19 -7.07 -7.40
C TYR A 568 19.10 -8.52 -6.93
N GLU A 569 20.04 -9.35 -7.36
CA GLU A 569 20.09 -10.76 -7.01
C GLU A 569 21.49 -11.15 -6.52
N TYR A 570 21.52 -11.90 -5.46
CA TYR A 570 22.66 -12.74 -5.09
C TYR A 570 22.29 -14.20 -5.32
N CYS A 571 22.94 -14.82 -6.28
CA CYS A 571 22.85 -16.25 -6.50
C CYS A 571 23.93 -16.96 -5.71
N LEU A 572 23.52 -17.78 -4.75
CA LEU A 572 24.37 -18.39 -3.73
C LEU A 572 25.62 -19.04 -4.31
N GLY A 573 26.80 -18.46 -4.07
CA GLY A 573 28.09 -18.93 -4.55
C GLY A 573 28.36 -18.78 -6.04
N HIS A 574 27.42 -18.26 -6.82
CA HIS A 574 27.52 -18.11 -8.27
C HIS A 574 27.64 -16.65 -8.73
N GLY A 575 27.36 -15.67 -7.87
CA GLY A 575 27.56 -14.28 -8.20
C GLY A 575 26.45 -13.33 -7.80
N ILE A 576 26.56 -12.10 -8.28
CA ILE A 576 25.60 -11.02 -8.12
C ILE A 576 25.23 -10.45 -9.47
N ALA A 577 23.98 -10.02 -9.63
CA ALA A 577 23.49 -9.38 -10.82
C ALA A 577 22.41 -8.35 -10.50
N GLY A 578 22.19 -7.42 -11.42
CA GLY A 578 21.18 -6.40 -11.30
C GLY A 578 20.49 -6.11 -12.62
N TRP A 579 19.22 -5.74 -12.55
CA TRP A 579 18.39 -5.37 -13.69
C TRP A 579 17.51 -4.18 -13.34
N GLU A 580 17.26 -3.36 -14.34
CA GLU A 580 16.14 -2.43 -14.31
C GLU A 580 14.91 -3.13 -14.89
N LEU A 581 13.80 -3.13 -14.17
CA LEU A 581 12.50 -3.61 -14.59
C LEU A 581 11.58 -2.41 -14.79
N SER A 582 10.98 -2.27 -15.97
CA SER A 582 10.07 -1.16 -16.27
C SER A 582 8.77 -1.66 -16.87
N ALA A 583 7.65 -1.08 -16.45
CA ALA A 583 6.33 -1.28 -17.05
C ALA A 583 6.13 -0.49 -18.37
N ALA A 584 7.09 0.35 -18.73
CA ALA A 584 7.11 1.11 -19.98
C ALA A 584 8.40 0.78 -20.76
N PRO A 585 8.41 0.90 -22.10
CA PRO A 585 9.64 0.77 -22.87
C PRO A 585 10.75 1.62 -22.28
N HIS A 586 11.97 1.08 -22.31
CA HIS A 586 13.12 1.74 -21.71
C HIS A 586 13.20 3.21 -22.14
N LYS A 587 13.08 4.11 -21.16
CA LYS A 587 13.25 5.54 -21.35
C LYS A 587 14.65 5.91 -20.84
N ILE A 588 15.43 6.55 -21.68
CA ILE A 588 16.69 7.14 -21.24
C ILE A 588 16.38 8.17 -20.17
N ARG A 589 16.88 7.97 -18.96
CA ARG A 589 16.58 8.81 -17.80
C ARG A 589 17.49 10.01 -17.71
N VAL A 590 16.94 11.08 -17.16
CA VAL A 590 17.74 12.24 -16.75
C VAL A 590 18.72 11.81 -15.65
N LYS A 591 20.01 12.01 -15.89
CA LYS A 591 21.08 11.79 -14.90
C LYS A 591 21.52 13.09 -14.24
N GLU A 592 21.45 14.20 -14.99
CA GLU A 592 21.83 15.51 -14.50
C GLU A 592 20.93 16.57 -15.14
N PHE A 593 20.55 17.57 -14.36
CA PHE A 593 19.74 18.71 -14.78
C PHE A 593 20.37 19.99 -14.26
N THR A 594 20.77 20.88 -15.15
CA THR A 594 21.43 22.14 -14.80
C THR A 594 20.92 23.29 -15.67
N LEU A 595 21.33 24.50 -15.36
CA LEU A 595 21.15 25.68 -16.21
C LEU A 595 22.49 26.11 -16.82
N ASP A 596 22.45 26.67 -18.03
CA ASP A 596 23.64 27.23 -18.73
C ASP A 596 24.26 28.39 -17.96
N LYS A 597 23.49 29.04 -17.07
CA LYS A 597 23.92 30.15 -16.21
C LYS A 597 23.54 29.90 -14.78
N LYS A 598 24.45 30.09 -13.84
CA LYS A 598 24.17 30.08 -12.39
C LYS A 598 23.86 31.48 -11.85
N GLU A 599 24.49 32.49 -12.44
CA GLU A 599 24.30 33.89 -12.10
C GLU A 599 24.55 34.74 -13.32
N ILE A 600 23.82 35.83 -13.49
CA ILE A 600 24.02 36.84 -14.54
C ILE A 600 23.53 38.21 -14.09
N THR A 601 24.24 39.27 -14.50
CA THR A 601 23.84 40.67 -14.34
C THR A 601 23.35 41.22 -15.66
N ILE A 602 22.21 41.91 -15.68
CA ILE A 602 21.61 42.58 -16.83
C ILE A 602 21.26 44.02 -16.47
N GLU A 603 21.15 44.91 -17.47
CA GLU A 603 20.65 46.25 -17.26
C GLU A 603 19.11 46.29 -17.19
N VAL A 604 18.55 47.29 -16.50
CA VAL A 604 17.11 47.51 -16.44
C VAL A 604 16.52 47.59 -17.84
N GLY A 605 15.55 46.75 -18.17
CA GLY A 605 14.89 46.66 -19.47
C GLY A 605 15.53 45.64 -20.43
N ASP A 606 16.70 45.14 -20.13
CA ASP A 606 17.30 44.07 -20.89
C ASP A 606 16.59 42.73 -20.72
N THR A 607 16.88 41.85 -21.66
CA THR A 607 16.33 40.48 -21.66
C THR A 607 17.46 39.48 -21.63
N VAL A 608 17.32 38.50 -20.75
CA VAL A 608 18.24 37.36 -20.69
C VAL A 608 17.54 36.06 -21.07
N GLU A 609 18.22 35.24 -21.84
CA GLU A 609 17.80 33.87 -22.11
C GLU A 609 18.62 32.91 -21.23
N ILE A 610 17.92 31.95 -20.61
CA ILE A 610 18.46 30.91 -19.75
C ILE A 610 18.02 29.57 -20.31
N GLN A 611 19.00 28.66 -20.51
CA GLN A 611 18.74 27.35 -21.08
C GLN A 611 18.93 26.24 -20.03
N ALA A 612 17.95 25.36 -19.95
CA ALA A 612 18.05 24.12 -19.18
C ALA A 612 18.86 23.08 -19.98
N ILE A 613 19.76 22.40 -19.30
CA ILE A 613 20.64 21.36 -19.83
C ILE A 613 20.28 20.06 -19.18
N ILE A 614 19.89 19.08 -19.99
CA ILE A 614 19.54 17.72 -19.58
C ILE A 614 20.64 16.78 -20.04
N THR A 615 21.11 15.94 -19.14
CA THR A 615 22.11 14.93 -19.45
C THR A 615 21.58 13.54 -19.12
N PRO A 616 21.58 12.58 -20.06
CA PRO A 616 21.91 12.74 -21.47
C PRO A 616 20.83 13.53 -22.23
N ALA A 617 21.21 14.15 -23.34
CA ALA A 617 20.31 15.07 -24.08
C ALA A 617 19.11 14.39 -24.75
N ASP A 618 19.15 13.08 -24.91
CA ASP A 618 18.09 12.21 -25.43
C ASP A 618 17.23 11.58 -24.32
N ALA A 619 17.35 12.08 -23.08
CA ALA A 619 16.47 11.65 -22.00
C ALA A 619 15.00 11.86 -22.38
N ALA A 620 14.17 10.91 -22.00
CA ALA A 620 12.76 10.87 -22.42
C ALA A 620 11.92 11.99 -21.80
N ASP A 621 12.26 12.42 -20.59
CA ASP A 621 11.57 13.51 -19.90
C ASP A 621 12.30 14.82 -20.20
N GLN A 622 11.60 15.75 -20.86
CA GLN A 622 12.10 17.06 -21.24
C GLN A 622 11.12 18.20 -20.92
N GLU A 623 10.09 17.91 -20.12
CA GLU A 623 9.09 18.90 -19.71
C GLU A 623 9.59 19.73 -18.52
N VAL A 624 10.17 20.89 -18.81
CA VAL A 624 10.68 21.81 -17.81
C VAL A 624 9.63 22.84 -17.44
N THR A 625 9.36 22.98 -16.15
CA THR A 625 8.55 24.07 -15.61
C THR A 625 9.43 25.17 -15.05
N TRP A 626 9.09 26.41 -15.33
CA TRP A 626 9.89 27.58 -14.98
C TRP A 626 9.12 28.51 -14.03
N ARG A 627 9.81 29.02 -13.02
CA ARG A 627 9.30 30.01 -12.06
C ARG A 627 10.36 31.04 -11.76
N TYR A 628 9.97 32.17 -11.15
CA TYR A 628 10.91 33.16 -10.65
C TYR A 628 10.38 33.81 -9.36
N SER A 629 11.30 34.33 -8.57
CA SER A 629 11.01 35.03 -7.32
C SER A 629 12.05 36.14 -7.09
N PRO A 630 11.66 37.29 -6.55
CA PRO A 630 10.30 37.71 -6.26
C PRO A 630 9.51 38.04 -7.55
N THR A 631 8.20 37.88 -7.54
CA THR A 631 7.32 38.27 -8.64
C THR A 631 6.78 39.70 -8.42
N ASN A 632 6.92 40.55 -9.42
CA ASN A 632 6.37 41.89 -9.37
C ASN A 632 5.74 42.28 -10.74
N ARG A 633 5.15 43.49 -10.85
CA ARG A 633 4.47 43.95 -12.09
C ARG A 633 5.45 44.41 -13.19
N THR A 634 6.70 44.54 -12.83
CA THR A 634 7.75 45.10 -13.70
C THR A 634 8.69 44.00 -14.24
N SER A 635 8.52 42.77 -13.78
CA SER A 635 9.29 41.61 -14.24
C SER A 635 8.40 40.61 -14.97
N LYS A 636 8.99 39.91 -15.94
CA LYS A 636 8.31 38.92 -16.77
C LYS A 636 9.23 37.77 -17.09
N LEU A 637 8.71 36.55 -16.90
CA LEU A 637 9.31 35.33 -17.37
C LEU A 637 8.40 34.72 -18.44
N SER A 638 8.97 34.32 -19.57
CA SER A 638 8.32 33.50 -20.58
C SER A 638 9.19 32.29 -20.88
N SER A 639 8.59 31.14 -21.11
CA SER A 639 9.34 29.91 -21.35
C SER A 639 8.76 29.10 -22.50
N LYS A 640 9.63 28.38 -23.19
CA LYS A 640 9.26 27.40 -24.22
C LYS A 640 10.22 26.21 -24.16
N GLY A 641 9.72 25.07 -23.67
CA GLY A 641 10.53 23.87 -23.50
C GLY A 641 11.71 24.11 -22.55
N LEU A 642 12.91 23.87 -23.05
CA LEU A 642 14.16 23.99 -22.29
C LEU A 642 14.66 25.43 -22.13
N THR A 643 14.01 26.41 -22.69
CA THR A 643 14.47 27.81 -22.68
C THR A 643 13.50 28.70 -21.95
N ALA A 644 14.00 29.59 -21.11
CA ALA A 644 13.27 30.68 -20.48
C ALA A 644 13.91 32.02 -20.81
N THR A 645 13.06 33.04 -20.99
CA THR A 645 13.45 34.42 -21.25
C THR A 645 12.92 35.29 -20.12
N PHE A 646 13.84 36.01 -19.46
CA PHE A 646 13.49 36.89 -18.33
C PHE A 646 13.86 38.34 -18.64
N THR A 647 13.02 39.28 -18.20
CA THR A 647 13.26 40.72 -18.25
C THR A 647 12.65 41.42 -17.04
N SER A 648 13.25 42.53 -16.61
CA SER A 648 12.66 43.41 -15.59
C SER A 648 12.99 44.85 -15.86
N THR A 649 12.04 45.74 -15.53
CA THR A 649 12.23 47.19 -15.57
C THR A 649 12.49 47.79 -14.17
N THR A 650 12.79 46.95 -13.20
CA THR A 650 13.12 47.33 -11.81
C THR A 650 14.45 46.71 -11.41
N GLU A 651 15.32 47.51 -10.79
CA GLU A 651 16.55 47.07 -10.16
C GLU A 651 16.25 46.17 -8.96
N GLU A 652 16.55 44.88 -9.08
CA GLU A 652 16.27 43.87 -8.06
C GLU A 652 17.04 42.57 -8.43
N THR A 653 17.24 41.71 -7.44
CA THR A 653 17.78 40.36 -7.65
C THR A 653 16.66 39.33 -7.73
N TYR A 654 16.63 38.55 -8.79
CA TYR A 654 15.64 37.52 -9.05
C TYR A 654 16.28 36.14 -9.06
N THR A 655 15.60 35.15 -8.54
CA THR A 655 15.96 33.73 -8.70
C THR A 655 15.02 33.11 -9.73
N ILE A 656 15.59 32.61 -10.82
CA ILE A 656 14.85 31.83 -11.83
C ILE A 656 15.06 30.36 -11.49
N THR A 657 13.97 29.65 -11.25
CA THR A 657 13.97 28.22 -10.90
C THR A 657 13.37 27.41 -12.04
N ALA A 658 14.12 26.43 -12.51
CA ALA A 658 13.68 25.40 -13.46
C ALA A 658 13.48 24.08 -12.72
N LYS A 659 12.38 23.37 -13.02
CA LYS A 659 12.07 22.05 -12.43
C LYS A 659 11.74 21.05 -13.52
N LEU A 660 12.35 19.85 -13.42
CA LEU A 660 12.11 18.70 -14.28
C LEU A 660 11.93 17.45 -13.40
N GLY A 661 10.70 16.98 -13.23
CA GLY A 661 10.40 15.92 -12.26
C GLY A 661 10.88 16.31 -10.85
N ASP A 662 11.78 15.50 -10.29
CA ASP A 662 12.39 15.76 -8.97
C ASP A 662 13.63 16.65 -9.02
N PHE A 663 14.15 16.96 -10.21
CA PHE A 663 15.31 17.82 -10.38
C PHE A 663 14.92 19.30 -10.31
N THR A 664 15.78 20.10 -9.69
CA THR A 664 15.61 21.55 -9.62
C THR A 664 16.96 22.22 -9.88
N ALA A 665 16.97 23.27 -10.70
CA ALA A 665 18.13 24.09 -10.97
C ALA A 665 17.77 25.57 -10.92
N GLU A 666 18.70 26.43 -10.50
CA GLU A 666 18.44 27.84 -10.25
C GLU A 666 19.49 28.73 -10.93
N CYS A 667 19.06 29.91 -11.37
CA CYS A 667 19.89 30.99 -11.87
C CYS A 667 19.54 32.29 -11.17
N VAL A 668 20.52 32.98 -10.64
CA VAL A 668 20.37 34.32 -10.06
C VAL A 668 20.51 35.36 -11.15
N VAL A 669 19.51 36.22 -11.34
CA VAL A 669 19.52 37.34 -12.27
C VAL A 669 19.55 38.64 -11.48
N ILE A 670 20.65 39.37 -11.57
CA ILE A 670 20.82 40.67 -10.92
C ILE A 670 20.48 41.74 -11.96
N VAL A 671 19.46 42.55 -11.71
CA VAL A 671 19.07 43.64 -12.60
C VAL A 671 19.56 44.95 -12.00
N GLU A 672 20.43 45.66 -12.74
CA GLU A 672 21.02 46.90 -12.29
C GLU A 672 20.63 48.07 -13.20
N THR A 673 20.48 49.25 -12.66
CA THR A 673 20.30 50.44 -13.44
C THR A 673 21.64 50.83 -14.10
N PRO A 674 21.67 51.09 -15.43
CA PRO A 674 22.89 51.54 -16.06
C PRO A 674 23.41 52.79 -15.35
N ILE A 675 24.69 52.82 -15.02
CA ILE A 675 25.31 54.01 -14.42
C ILE A 675 25.32 55.09 -15.51
N THR A 676 24.18 55.73 -15.73
CA THR A 676 24.09 56.91 -16.61
C THR A 676 24.63 58.11 -15.88
N GLY A 677 25.97 58.34 -15.99
CA GLY A 677 26.56 59.47 -15.28
C GLY A 677 27.96 59.87 -15.65
N VAL A 678 28.54 59.36 -16.74
CA VAL A 678 29.74 59.96 -17.29
C VAL A 678 29.45 60.39 -18.73
N LYS A 679 29.02 61.67 -18.95
CA LYS A 679 29.16 62.29 -20.26
C LYS A 679 30.64 62.15 -20.61
N SER A 680 30.98 61.35 -21.62
CA SER A 680 32.31 61.32 -22.22
C SER A 680 32.63 62.76 -22.64
N PRO A 681 33.65 63.39 -22.13
CA PRO A 681 34.11 64.65 -22.67
C PRO A 681 34.53 64.41 -24.12
N SER A 682 34.11 65.29 -25.04
CA SER A 682 34.62 65.25 -26.42
C SER A 682 36.13 65.27 -26.40
N LEU A 683 36.78 64.26 -26.97
CA LEU A 683 38.21 64.06 -27.03
C LEU A 683 38.81 65.22 -27.86
N THR A 684 39.39 66.20 -27.19
CA THR A 684 40.47 67.02 -27.75
C THR A 684 41.80 66.31 -27.48
N ASN A 685 42.72 66.30 -28.43
CA ASN A 685 44.03 65.71 -28.35
C ASN A 685 44.69 65.99 -27.00
N GLY A 686 44.95 64.92 -26.17
CA GLY A 686 45.58 65.03 -24.85
C GLY A 686 44.70 64.50 -23.67
N ALA A 687 43.57 63.91 -23.93
CA ALA A 687 42.69 63.39 -22.87
C ALA A 687 43.28 62.08 -22.24
N PRO A 688 43.11 61.90 -20.92
CA PRO A 688 43.56 60.68 -20.21
C PRO A 688 42.89 59.39 -20.78
N GLN A 689 43.69 58.36 -21.05
CA GLN A 689 43.19 57.07 -21.56
C GLN A 689 43.19 56.01 -20.47
N LYS A 690 42.16 55.16 -20.45
CA LYS A 690 42.15 53.95 -19.61
C LYS A 690 42.96 52.85 -20.33
N VAL A 691 43.97 52.33 -19.69
CA VAL A 691 44.83 51.27 -20.20
C VAL A 691 44.87 50.12 -19.22
N LEU A 692 44.77 48.91 -19.70
CA LEU A 692 44.98 47.70 -18.87
C LEU A 692 46.49 47.40 -18.82
N ARG A 693 47.12 47.47 -17.64
CA ARG A 693 48.51 47.16 -17.43
C ARG A 693 48.64 46.18 -16.25
N ASP A 694 49.28 45.05 -16.49
CA ASP A 694 49.45 43.98 -15.51
C ASP A 694 48.17 43.52 -14.78
N GLY A 695 47.03 43.46 -15.52
CA GLY A 695 45.73 43.04 -14.96
C GLY A 695 44.98 44.15 -14.22
N HIS A 696 45.48 45.37 -14.13
CA HIS A 696 44.85 46.51 -13.48
C HIS A 696 44.49 47.61 -14.48
N ILE A 697 43.32 48.24 -14.26
CA ILE A 697 42.94 49.43 -15.04
C ILE A 697 43.67 50.64 -14.48
N VAL A 698 44.47 51.29 -15.32
CA VAL A 698 45.17 52.53 -15.02
C VAL A 698 44.72 53.63 -15.99
N ILE A 699 44.77 54.88 -15.56
CA ILE A 699 44.49 56.07 -16.38
C ILE A 699 45.82 56.67 -16.80
N GLN A 700 46.09 56.71 -18.10
CA GLN A 700 47.29 57.33 -18.70
C GLN A 700 46.96 58.72 -19.22
N ASN A 701 47.65 59.74 -18.76
CA ASN A 701 47.49 61.15 -19.19
C ASN A 701 48.88 61.71 -19.56
N GLY A 702 49.18 61.67 -20.80
CA GLY A 702 50.53 61.94 -21.26
C GLY A 702 51.57 60.92 -20.76
N ASP A 703 52.65 61.33 -20.21
CA ASP A 703 53.69 60.45 -19.65
C ASP A 703 53.44 59.98 -18.26
N LYS A 704 52.28 60.39 -17.66
CA LYS A 704 51.85 60.00 -16.26
C LYS A 704 50.77 58.95 -16.24
N THR A 705 50.90 58.03 -15.29
CA THR A 705 49.95 56.94 -15.09
C THR A 705 49.32 57.15 -13.69
N TYR A 706 48.01 56.94 -13.60
CA TYR A 706 47.25 57.09 -12.37
C TYR A 706 46.45 55.79 -12.10
N SER A 707 46.23 55.47 -10.81
CA SER A 707 45.31 54.42 -10.40
C SER A 707 43.86 54.78 -10.76
N ALA A 708 42.97 53.81 -10.73
CA ALA A 708 41.51 54.04 -10.95
C ALA A 708 40.91 55.04 -9.95
N GLN A 709 41.57 55.26 -8.79
CA GLN A 709 41.22 56.20 -7.75
C GLN A 709 41.91 57.57 -7.89
N GLY A 710 42.67 57.78 -8.94
CA GLY A 710 43.29 59.04 -9.27
C GLY A 710 44.67 59.31 -8.60
N GLN A 711 45.31 58.32 -7.97
CA GLN A 711 46.68 58.41 -7.49
C GLN A 711 47.70 58.23 -8.60
N GLU A 712 48.74 59.10 -8.71
CA GLU A 712 49.83 58.96 -9.65
C GLU A 712 50.66 57.74 -9.29
N LEU A 713 50.91 56.81 -10.24
CA LEU A 713 51.60 55.54 -10.07
C LEU A 713 53.01 55.61 -10.58
#